data_33dce5376264c7646e3c5f942f7d3fd1
#
_entry.id   33dce5376264c7646e3c5f942f7d3fd1
#
_cell.length_a   1.000
_cell.length_b   1.000
_cell.length_c   1.000
_cell.angle_alpha   90.00
_cell.angle_beta   90.00
_cell.angle_gamma   90.00
#
_symmetry.space_group_name_H-M   'P 1'
#
loop_
_entity.id
_entity.type
_entity.pdbx_description
1 polymer ?
#
loop_
_entity_poly.entity_id
_entity_poly.type
_entity_poly.pdbx_seq_one_letter_code
_entity_poly.pdbx_strand_id
1 'polypeptide(L)'
;MLQFSSQQMVAIKNKATQSMIDAQKNDNEVVLNNPVLVPEDGRATWNLYYFFPEHGVRLTSARDQPLSHICPVDGKEFTGEPYDGAWWRWLNGLNAKACYDLGLLWQITEEPIHLEIVREILLEYANYYPNYEVHGGIPYNGPGKANAQTLCEANCHIDLARGYDFIKQALTEQEQDKIEKRLLREGAEFLMEHRSAQLHNHEMKINATIGVIGLILDDHRYIDFALNTDYGIHYQLNHGCLGEGMWFEGSVHYHYYALQALLNFEKIAHSTPYSVSNNPNYLKMMKFPLKLVMNNGDFPRLNDSIAGQEKLTHAHLFEFVYKQTPCEEFAQVLTNIYQNISRDNIDALLYGVDELPNAEPIKCQSMHAEQAGLTICYDEARNNSMLLKHAPYGGEHDHYDRLGLILNRNGKEILPDLGTTGYGAELHYGYYKNTSTHNTLVVNQQNQSPINPTLLNYQQNEKFTLVASEANWANKPAEVDSHTLVQWNEEAYRDVCFRRAILWLGDAAVELNTVINPHQQQFDLTYHVRGTHLANEQRKSIVNPLSGALERMRDVQLIESQTEFTQCYAIEGQPEFNQHFAADREVDVVTGYAPDNPATSDIAYSLVRSNQPELKTVLLHDLSEKQTYQLQKVIWCEKQVEFSLLKSNLTRRFRYNQANNQISELAE
;
A
#
# COMPACT_ATOMS: atom_id res chain seq x y z
N MET A 1 2.63 -33.95 11.83
CA MET A 1 3.06 -32.61 11.39
C MET A 1 2.98 -32.59 9.88
N LEU A 2 2.28 -31.61 9.32
CA LEU A 2 2.08 -31.44 7.87
C LEU A 2 3.07 -30.45 7.26
N GLN A 3 3.39 -29.38 7.98
CA GLN A 3 4.21 -28.27 7.48
C GLN A 3 5.60 -28.70 6.98
N PHE A 4 6.22 -29.66 7.66
CA PHE A 4 7.54 -30.18 7.30
C PHE A 4 7.57 -31.69 7.50
N SER A 5 8.16 -32.40 6.56
CA SER A 5 8.44 -33.84 6.72
C SER A 5 9.51 -34.06 7.82
N SER A 6 9.59 -35.28 8.34
CA SER A 6 10.61 -35.63 9.33
C SER A 6 12.04 -35.38 8.81
N GLN A 7 12.29 -35.62 7.52
CA GLN A 7 13.59 -35.36 6.92
C GLN A 7 13.90 -33.86 6.83
N GLN A 8 12.91 -33.03 6.50
CA GLN A 8 13.06 -31.56 6.50
C GLN A 8 13.32 -31.04 7.92
N MET A 9 12.60 -31.55 8.93
CA MET A 9 12.84 -31.14 10.32
C MET A 9 14.23 -31.51 10.82
N VAL A 10 14.76 -32.67 10.46
CA VAL A 10 16.16 -33.03 10.78
C VAL A 10 17.15 -32.05 10.14
N ALA A 11 16.92 -31.67 8.87
CA ALA A 11 17.75 -30.70 8.19
C ALA A 11 17.67 -29.31 8.83
N ILE A 12 16.46 -28.83 9.17
CA ILE A 12 16.19 -27.56 9.87
C ILE A 12 16.94 -27.55 11.22
N LYS A 13 16.79 -28.60 12.02
CA LYS A 13 17.44 -28.77 13.32
C LYS A 13 18.97 -28.66 13.24
N ASN A 14 19.56 -29.30 12.23
CA ASN A 14 21.01 -29.31 12.03
C ASN A 14 21.58 -27.97 11.58
N LYS A 15 20.75 -27.11 10.93
CA LYS A 15 21.15 -25.80 10.41
C LYS A 15 20.75 -24.64 11.32
N ALA A 16 19.86 -24.85 12.29
CA ALA A 16 19.45 -23.82 13.21
C ALA A 16 20.65 -23.32 14.04
N THR A 17 20.88 -22.02 14.02
CA THR A 17 21.93 -21.38 14.81
C THR A 17 21.41 -20.93 16.16
N GLN A 18 22.31 -20.76 17.15
CA GLN A 18 21.91 -20.19 18.43
C GLN A 18 21.34 -18.79 18.31
N SER A 19 21.86 -17.98 17.38
CA SER A 19 21.36 -16.62 17.06
C SER A 19 19.89 -16.65 16.61
N MET A 20 19.50 -17.59 15.74
CA MET A 20 18.11 -17.75 15.29
C MET A 20 17.18 -18.15 16.45
N ILE A 21 17.65 -19.09 17.30
CA ILE A 21 16.91 -19.55 18.48
C ILE A 21 16.70 -18.39 19.47
N ASP A 22 17.76 -17.65 19.76
CA ASP A 22 17.70 -16.53 20.71
C ASP A 22 16.81 -15.38 20.17
N ALA A 23 16.86 -15.10 18.88
CA ALA A 23 15.96 -14.13 18.25
C ALA A 23 14.50 -14.52 18.43
N GLN A 24 14.13 -15.79 18.17
CA GLN A 24 12.76 -16.28 18.38
C GLN A 24 12.35 -16.26 19.86
N LYS A 25 13.26 -16.57 20.79
CA LYS A 25 13.00 -16.46 22.23
C LYS A 25 12.77 -15.00 22.64
N ASN A 26 13.57 -14.05 22.15
CA ASN A 26 13.41 -12.63 22.42
C ASN A 26 12.08 -12.08 21.89
N ASP A 27 11.68 -12.48 20.68
CA ASP A 27 10.39 -12.10 20.10
C ASP A 27 9.19 -12.58 20.93
N ASN A 28 9.36 -13.65 21.70
CA ASN A 28 8.35 -14.25 22.56
C ASN A 28 8.62 -14.06 24.07
N GLU A 29 9.52 -13.13 24.43
CA GLU A 29 9.93 -12.90 25.81
C GLU A 29 8.76 -12.67 26.77
N VAL A 30 7.75 -11.90 26.33
CA VAL A 30 6.55 -11.61 27.13
C VAL A 30 5.78 -12.88 27.49
N VAL A 31 5.68 -13.84 26.57
CA VAL A 31 4.95 -15.10 26.80
C VAL A 31 5.82 -16.08 27.59
N LEU A 32 7.12 -16.12 27.31
CA LEU A 32 8.07 -17.01 28.01
C LEU A 32 8.25 -16.66 29.49
N ASN A 33 8.21 -15.38 29.86
CA ASN A 33 8.51 -14.88 31.18
C ASN A 33 7.27 -14.67 32.08
N ASN A 34 6.06 -14.95 31.58
CA ASN A 34 4.82 -14.77 32.31
C ASN A 34 3.94 -16.03 32.23
N PRO A 35 3.04 -16.25 33.18
CA PRO A 35 2.02 -17.28 33.06
C PRO A 35 1.17 -17.10 31.79
N VAL A 36 0.72 -18.20 31.20
CA VAL A 36 -0.23 -18.14 30.09
C VAL A 36 -1.50 -17.40 30.56
N LEU A 37 -1.95 -16.48 29.74
CA LEU A 37 -3.16 -15.72 29.98
C LEU A 37 -4.03 -15.75 28.72
N VAL A 38 -5.16 -16.47 28.80
CA VAL A 38 -6.21 -16.49 27.78
C VAL A 38 -7.48 -15.95 28.42
N PRO A 39 -8.12 -14.91 27.88
CA PRO A 39 -9.31 -14.33 28.49
C PRO A 39 -10.48 -15.32 28.51
N GLU A 40 -11.20 -15.41 29.61
CA GLU A 40 -12.39 -16.29 29.74
C GLU A 40 -13.55 -15.80 28.87
N ASP A 41 -13.70 -14.49 28.74
CA ASP A 41 -14.75 -13.78 27.99
C ASP A 41 -14.11 -12.71 27.09
N GLY A 42 -13.29 -13.10 26.13
CA GLY A 42 -12.45 -12.23 25.35
C GLY A 42 -13.23 -11.26 24.44
N ARG A 43 -13.67 -10.14 24.98
CA ARG A 43 -14.24 -9.05 24.18
C ARG A 43 -13.17 -8.06 23.75
N ALA A 44 -12.66 -8.20 22.55
CA ALA A 44 -11.58 -7.37 22.02
C ALA A 44 -12.10 -6.22 21.14
N THR A 45 -11.36 -5.12 21.16
CA THR A 45 -11.54 -3.97 20.28
C THR A 45 -10.36 -3.89 19.30
N TRP A 46 -10.46 -3.07 18.26
CA TRP A 46 -9.38 -2.87 17.32
C TRP A 46 -8.14 -2.27 18.02
N ASN A 47 -6.97 -2.88 17.85
CA ASN A 47 -5.72 -2.50 18.52
C ASN A 47 -5.22 -1.09 18.18
N LEU A 48 -5.74 -0.45 17.14
CA LEU A 48 -5.44 0.96 16.82
C LEU A 48 -5.99 1.94 17.87
N TYR A 49 -6.92 1.51 18.70
CA TYR A 49 -7.39 2.31 19.85
C TYR A 49 -6.46 2.24 21.08
N TYR A 50 -5.43 1.40 21.05
CA TYR A 50 -4.45 1.30 22.14
C TYR A 50 -3.37 2.38 22.06
N PHE A 51 -3.84 3.63 22.17
CA PHE A 51 -3.03 4.79 21.84
C PHE A 51 -3.52 6.03 22.58
N PHE A 52 -2.60 6.85 23.09
CA PHE A 52 -2.97 8.13 23.70
C PHE A 52 -2.93 9.26 22.64
N PRO A 53 -4.08 9.81 22.24
CA PRO A 53 -4.15 10.76 21.12
C PRO A 53 -3.37 12.06 21.34
N GLU A 54 -3.33 12.57 22.56
CA GLU A 54 -2.66 13.84 22.90
C GLU A 54 -1.14 13.76 22.72
N HIS A 55 -0.54 12.60 23.05
CA HIS A 55 0.91 12.40 22.91
C HIS A 55 1.32 11.62 21.67
N GLY A 56 0.37 11.06 20.94
CA GLY A 56 0.68 10.24 19.79
C GLY A 56 1.49 8.97 20.11
N VAL A 57 1.33 8.38 21.31
CA VAL A 57 2.12 7.24 21.77
C VAL A 57 1.24 6.06 22.14
N ARG A 58 1.77 4.86 21.92
CA ARG A 58 1.12 3.62 22.35
C ARG A 58 1.16 3.49 23.87
N LEU A 59 0.05 3.04 24.46
CA LEU A 59 -0.03 2.72 25.89
C LEU A 59 0.77 1.46 26.22
N THR A 60 1.14 1.32 27.48
CA THR A 60 1.76 0.16 28.07
C THR A 60 0.87 -0.43 29.15
N SER A 61 0.95 -1.71 29.37
CA SER A 61 0.24 -2.41 30.45
C SER A 61 1.11 -3.55 30.96
N ALA A 62 1.04 -3.80 32.27
CA ALA A 62 1.61 -5.00 32.85
C ALA A 62 0.63 -6.16 32.66
N ARG A 63 1.16 -7.38 32.44
CA ARG A 63 0.34 -8.56 32.18
C ARG A 63 -0.49 -9.00 33.40
N ASP A 64 -0.02 -8.71 34.60
CA ASP A 64 -0.72 -8.91 35.86
C ASP A 64 -1.73 -7.82 36.20
N GLN A 65 -1.78 -6.75 35.38
CA GLN A 65 -2.71 -5.64 35.51
C GLN A 65 -3.39 -5.33 34.15
N PRO A 66 -4.17 -6.28 33.62
CA PRO A 66 -4.68 -6.22 32.24
C PRO A 66 -5.68 -5.07 31.98
N LEU A 67 -6.23 -4.44 33.03
CA LEU A 67 -7.19 -3.34 32.93
C LEU A 67 -6.57 -1.98 33.32
N SER A 68 -5.25 -1.90 33.47
CA SER A 68 -4.51 -0.67 33.74
C SER A 68 -3.53 -0.38 32.61
N HIS A 69 -3.79 0.70 31.87
CA HIS A 69 -3.02 1.07 30.68
C HIS A 69 -2.36 2.42 30.92
N ILE A 70 -1.04 2.48 30.79
CA ILE A 70 -0.24 3.62 31.22
C ILE A 70 0.36 4.33 29.99
N CYS A 71 0.21 5.65 29.95
CA CYS A 71 0.96 6.47 29.00
C CYS A 71 2.44 6.52 29.41
N PRO A 72 3.38 6.10 28.55
CA PRO A 72 4.81 6.10 28.90
C PRO A 72 5.42 7.51 28.96
N VAL A 73 4.72 8.56 28.52
CA VAL A 73 5.19 9.93 28.52
C VAL A 73 4.92 10.65 29.84
N ASP A 74 3.69 10.58 30.34
CA ASP A 74 3.23 11.34 31.53
C ASP A 74 2.74 10.47 32.66
N GLY A 75 2.65 9.15 32.48
CA GLY A 75 2.18 8.21 33.47
C GLY A 75 0.66 8.21 33.67
N LYS A 76 -0.10 8.89 32.81
CA LYS A 76 -1.57 8.91 32.88
C LYS A 76 -2.13 7.50 32.69
N GLU A 77 -3.01 7.10 33.58
CA GLU A 77 -3.68 5.79 33.56
C GLU A 77 -5.01 5.87 32.81
N PHE A 78 -5.28 4.84 31.99
CA PHE A 78 -6.50 4.61 31.26
C PHE A 78 -7.09 3.25 31.64
N THR A 79 -8.41 3.16 31.70
CA THR A 79 -9.16 1.94 31.99
C THR A 79 -10.45 1.92 31.16
N GLY A 80 -11.04 0.74 30.97
CA GLY A 80 -12.29 0.59 30.24
C GLY A 80 -12.10 0.64 28.71
N GLU A 81 -13.23 0.63 28.01
CA GLU A 81 -13.21 0.67 26.54
C GLU A 81 -12.82 2.07 26.01
N PRO A 82 -12.07 2.18 24.90
CA PRO A 82 -11.65 1.07 24.03
C PRO A 82 -10.31 0.41 24.43
N TYR A 83 -9.70 0.83 25.54
CA TYR A 83 -8.32 0.43 25.89
C TYR A 83 -8.22 -1.03 26.32
N ASP A 84 -9.16 -1.49 27.15
CA ASP A 84 -9.20 -2.88 27.63
C ASP A 84 -9.36 -3.84 26.45
N GLY A 85 -10.31 -3.59 25.56
CA GLY A 85 -10.53 -4.41 24.37
C GLY A 85 -9.36 -4.37 23.39
N ALA A 86 -8.71 -3.22 23.20
CA ALA A 86 -7.53 -3.09 22.35
C ALA A 86 -6.33 -3.85 22.93
N TRP A 87 -6.18 -3.88 24.24
CA TRP A 87 -5.18 -4.68 24.92
C TRP A 87 -5.45 -6.19 24.78
N TRP A 88 -6.71 -6.64 24.94
CA TRP A 88 -7.11 -8.03 24.69
C TRP A 88 -6.79 -8.48 23.27
N ARG A 89 -7.03 -7.62 22.28
CA ARG A 89 -6.67 -7.88 20.88
C ARG A 89 -5.17 -8.09 20.70
N TRP A 90 -4.36 -7.25 21.36
CA TRP A 90 -2.90 -7.38 21.36
C TRP A 90 -2.45 -8.71 21.99
N LEU A 91 -3.01 -9.07 23.17
CA LEU A 91 -2.69 -10.31 23.86
C LEU A 91 -3.05 -11.55 23.02
N ASN A 92 -4.23 -11.57 22.40
CA ASN A 92 -4.65 -12.66 21.52
C ASN A 92 -3.67 -12.85 20.36
N GLY A 93 -3.19 -11.75 19.78
CA GLY A 93 -2.14 -11.78 18.74
C GLY A 93 -0.81 -12.34 19.24
N LEU A 94 -0.38 -11.95 20.46
CA LEU A 94 0.83 -12.51 21.10
C LEU A 94 0.71 -14.01 21.34
N ASN A 95 -0.40 -14.47 21.89
CA ASN A 95 -0.63 -15.87 22.16
C ASN A 95 -0.62 -16.71 20.87
N ALA A 96 -1.29 -16.22 19.81
CA ALA A 96 -1.32 -16.90 18.52
C ALA A 96 0.09 -17.00 17.90
N LYS A 97 0.82 -15.87 17.85
CA LYS A 97 2.21 -15.86 17.37
C LYS A 97 3.10 -16.79 18.18
N ALA A 98 2.97 -16.79 19.51
CA ALA A 98 3.74 -17.66 20.38
C ALA A 98 3.44 -19.14 20.11
N CYS A 99 2.20 -19.52 19.78
CA CYS A 99 1.90 -20.92 19.41
C CYS A 99 2.71 -21.36 18.19
N TYR A 100 2.81 -20.53 17.17
CA TYR A 100 3.61 -20.84 15.98
C TYR A 100 5.11 -20.87 16.31
N ASP A 101 5.64 -19.81 16.89
CA ASP A 101 7.06 -19.64 17.12
C ASP A 101 7.63 -20.67 18.14
N LEU A 102 6.95 -20.82 19.28
CA LEU A 102 7.38 -21.77 20.31
C LEU A 102 7.11 -23.21 19.89
N GLY A 103 6.06 -23.47 19.11
CA GLY A 103 5.83 -24.79 18.50
C GLY A 103 7.00 -25.20 17.59
N LEU A 104 7.48 -24.27 16.77
CA LEU A 104 8.67 -24.47 15.95
C LEU A 104 9.93 -24.62 16.80
N LEU A 105 10.13 -23.76 17.81
CA LEU A 105 11.28 -23.85 18.73
C LEU A 105 11.32 -25.20 19.45
N TRP A 106 10.16 -25.74 19.86
CA TRP A 106 10.12 -27.09 20.44
C TRP A 106 10.60 -28.15 19.45
N GLN A 107 10.20 -28.07 18.20
CA GLN A 107 10.67 -28.95 17.13
C GLN A 107 12.19 -28.86 16.92
N ILE A 108 12.79 -27.70 17.12
CA ILE A 108 14.22 -27.45 16.92
C ILE A 108 15.03 -27.84 18.17
N THR A 109 14.60 -27.37 19.34
CA THR A 109 15.41 -27.45 20.60
C THR A 109 15.02 -28.61 21.51
N GLU A 110 13.82 -29.16 21.40
CA GLU A 110 13.21 -30.14 22.30
C GLU A 110 13.09 -29.63 23.75
N GLU A 111 13.18 -28.33 24.00
CA GLU A 111 13.00 -27.76 25.34
C GLU A 111 11.53 -27.90 25.78
N PRO A 112 11.22 -28.60 26.89
CA PRO A 112 9.83 -28.90 27.29
C PRO A 112 8.97 -27.64 27.52
N ILE A 113 9.56 -26.54 27.97
CA ILE A 113 8.84 -25.31 28.27
C ILE A 113 8.11 -24.75 27.03
N HIS A 114 8.68 -24.89 25.82
CA HIS A 114 8.06 -24.45 24.60
C HIS A 114 6.78 -25.25 24.28
N LEU A 115 6.86 -26.58 24.44
CA LEU A 115 5.70 -27.47 24.29
C LEU A 115 4.61 -27.16 25.32
N GLU A 116 5.00 -26.99 26.60
CA GLU A 116 4.06 -26.74 27.69
C GLU A 116 3.26 -25.47 27.47
N ILE A 117 3.91 -24.36 27.09
CA ILE A 117 3.26 -23.09 26.83
C ILE A 117 2.28 -23.19 25.64
N VAL A 118 2.71 -23.77 24.52
CA VAL A 118 1.84 -23.91 23.33
C VAL A 118 0.63 -24.80 23.65
N ARG A 119 0.85 -25.90 24.35
CA ARG A 119 -0.20 -26.82 24.80
C ARG A 119 -1.21 -26.09 25.69
N GLU A 120 -0.74 -25.33 26.69
CA GLU A 120 -1.59 -24.58 27.61
C GLU A 120 -2.43 -23.53 26.86
N ILE A 121 -1.81 -22.69 25.99
CA ILE A 121 -2.53 -21.70 25.19
C ILE A 121 -3.65 -22.35 24.35
N LEU A 122 -3.33 -23.42 23.61
CA LEU A 122 -4.31 -24.09 22.76
C LEU A 122 -5.46 -24.72 23.56
N LEU A 123 -5.18 -25.31 24.71
CA LEU A 123 -6.20 -25.91 25.58
C LEU A 123 -7.09 -24.86 26.23
N GLU A 124 -6.54 -23.72 26.65
CA GLU A 124 -7.31 -22.62 27.21
C GLU A 124 -8.21 -21.98 26.18
N TYR A 125 -7.72 -21.70 24.94
CA TYR A 125 -8.61 -21.26 23.87
C TYR A 125 -9.69 -22.32 23.56
N ALA A 126 -9.37 -23.60 23.54
CA ALA A 126 -10.37 -24.65 23.34
C ALA A 126 -11.41 -24.73 24.48
N ASN A 127 -11.07 -24.23 25.69
CA ASN A 127 -12.05 -24.08 26.78
C ASN A 127 -13.03 -22.95 26.52
N TYR A 128 -12.54 -21.77 26.15
CA TYR A 128 -13.31 -20.50 26.18
C TYR A 128 -13.87 -20.10 24.83
N TYR A 129 -13.15 -20.32 23.72
CA TYR A 129 -13.48 -19.83 22.39
C TYR A 129 -14.91 -20.15 21.90
N PRO A 130 -15.47 -21.38 22.12
CA PRO A 130 -16.84 -21.66 21.71
C PRO A 130 -17.89 -20.76 22.37
N ASN A 131 -17.58 -20.27 23.57
CA ASN A 131 -18.50 -19.48 24.40
C ASN A 131 -18.28 -17.96 24.26
N TYR A 132 -17.25 -17.52 23.55
CA TYR A 132 -17.05 -16.09 23.33
C TYR A 132 -18.23 -15.49 22.60
N GLU A 133 -18.66 -14.30 23.05
CA GLU A 133 -19.69 -13.52 22.40
C GLU A 133 -19.24 -13.14 20.98
N VAL A 134 -20.14 -13.31 20.02
CA VAL A 134 -19.95 -12.75 18.68
C VAL A 134 -20.17 -11.25 18.76
N HIS A 135 -19.12 -10.48 18.56
CA HIS A 135 -19.15 -9.03 18.64
C HIS A 135 -18.31 -8.43 17.52
N GLY A 136 -18.46 -7.18 17.28
CA GLY A 136 -17.65 -6.44 16.33
C GLY A 136 -18.03 -5.00 16.41
N GLY A 137 -17.16 -4.12 16.03
CA GLY A 137 -17.40 -2.70 16.15
C GLY A 137 -16.90 -1.91 14.95
N ILE A 138 -16.34 -2.58 13.97
CA ILE A 138 -15.86 -1.90 12.78
C ILE A 138 -16.91 -2.10 11.70
N PRO A 139 -17.50 -1.00 11.18
CA PRO A 139 -18.74 -1.07 10.40
C PRO A 139 -18.65 -1.91 9.13
N TYR A 140 -17.47 -2.17 8.61
CA TYR A 140 -17.27 -2.83 7.30
C TYR A 140 -16.39 -4.08 7.37
N ASN A 141 -16.03 -4.56 8.56
CA ASN A 141 -15.10 -5.69 8.72
C ASN A 141 -15.73 -6.86 9.47
N GLY A 142 -16.91 -7.19 9.31
CA GLY A 142 -17.53 -8.36 9.92
C GLY A 142 -17.22 -8.57 11.42
N PRO A 143 -18.00 -9.39 12.12
CA PRO A 143 -17.81 -9.65 13.55
C PRO A 143 -16.58 -10.50 13.85
N GLY A 144 -16.20 -10.52 15.14
CA GLY A 144 -15.20 -11.39 15.73
C GLY A 144 -15.69 -12.08 17.00
N LYS A 145 -14.90 -12.97 17.55
CA LYS A 145 -15.12 -13.62 18.86
C LYS A 145 -13.99 -13.27 19.82
N ALA A 146 -12.79 -13.81 19.64
CA ALA A 146 -11.60 -13.40 20.37
C ALA A 146 -11.06 -12.03 19.91
N ASN A 147 -11.45 -11.59 18.74
CA ASN A 147 -11.05 -10.32 18.13
C ASN A 147 -12.27 -9.52 17.68
N ALA A 148 -12.06 -8.27 17.26
CA ALA A 148 -13.16 -7.36 16.90
C ALA A 148 -13.62 -7.50 15.44
N GLN A 149 -12.97 -8.32 14.62
CA GLN A 149 -13.29 -8.51 13.21
C GLN A 149 -12.76 -9.84 12.66
N THR A 150 -13.40 -10.36 11.61
CA THR A 150 -13.03 -11.63 10.98
C THR A 150 -11.60 -11.69 10.48
N LEU A 151 -11.05 -10.60 9.93
CA LEU A 151 -9.63 -10.52 9.54
C LEU A 151 -8.70 -10.82 10.72
N CYS A 152 -8.97 -10.26 11.88
CA CYS A 152 -8.14 -10.47 13.07
C CYS A 152 -8.32 -11.87 13.65
N GLU A 153 -9.53 -12.44 13.57
CA GLU A 153 -9.77 -13.85 13.87
C GLU A 153 -8.93 -14.75 12.96
N ALA A 154 -8.96 -14.52 11.66
CA ALA A 154 -8.19 -15.28 10.69
C ALA A 154 -6.67 -15.22 10.99
N ASN A 155 -6.14 -14.03 11.27
CA ASN A 155 -4.72 -13.85 11.60
C ASN A 155 -4.31 -14.63 12.85
N CYS A 156 -5.17 -14.74 13.87
CA CYS A 156 -4.88 -15.53 15.06
C CYS A 156 -5.03 -17.03 14.80
N HIS A 157 -6.12 -17.46 14.16
CA HIS A 157 -6.39 -18.88 13.93
C HIS A 157 -5.37 -19.57 13.04
N ILE A 158 -4.76 -18.88 12.07
CA ILE A 158 -3.73 -19.49 11.23
C ILE A 158 -2.49 -19.86 12.04
N ASP A 159 -2.06 -19.02 12.96
CA ASP A 159 -0.90 -19.26 13.81
C ASP A 159 -1.20 -20.31 14.89
N LEU A 160 -2.40 -20.28 15.47
CA LEU A 160 -2.87 -21.35 16.38
C LEU A 160 -2.89 -22.71 15.70
N ALA A 161 -3.42 -22.79 14.46
CA ALA A 161 -3.47 -24.04 13.70
C ALA A 161 -2.07 -24.56 13.33
N ARG A 162 -1.17 -23.67 12.91
CA ARG A 162 0.21 -24.04 12.59
C ARG A 162 1.00 -24.45 13.83
N GLY A 163 0.78 -23.76 14.96
CA GLY A 163 1.34 -24.14 16.25
C GLY A 163 0.85 -25.51 16.72
N TYR A 164 -0.44 -25.79 16.54
CA TYR A 164 -1.01 -27.13 16.81
C TYR A 164 -0.35 -28.22 15.96
N ASP A 165 -0.15 -28.00 14.66
CA ASP A 165 0.53 -28.97 13.79
C ASP A 165 1.93 -29.32 14.27
N PHE A 166 2.69 -28.35 14.82
CA PHE A 166 4.01 -28.60 15.38
C PHE A 166 3.99 -29.53 16.61
N ILE A 167 2.99 -29.39 17.48
CA ILE A 167 2.96 -30.12 18.75
C ILE A 167 2.00 -31.33 18.78
N LYS A 168 1.16 -31.51 17.73
CA LYS A 168 0.08 -32.51 17.66
C LYS A 168 0.54 -33.88 18.12
N GLN A 169 1.73 -34.36 17.72
CA GLN A 169 2.23 -35.70 18.06
C GLN A 169 2.62 -35.87 19.54
N ALA A 170 2.81 -34.77 20.26
CA ALA A 170 3.11 -34.78 21.70
C ALA A 170 1.85 -34.65 22.57
N LEU A 171 0.70 -34.38 21.97
CA LEU A 171 -0.59 -34.30 22.67
C LEU A 171 -1.26 -35.67 22.80
N THR A 172 -2.02 -35.86 23.88
CA THR A 172 -2.93 -37.02 24.00
C THR A 172 -4.08 -36.93 23.01
N GLU A 173 -4.69 -38.07 22.65
CA GLU A 173 -5.85 -38.12 21.77
C GLU A 173 -7.01 -37.23 22.27
N GLN A 174 -7.21 -37.17 23.58
CA GLN A 174 -8.25 -36.32 24.19
C GLN A 174 -7.96 -34.85 24.02
N GLU A 175 -6.71 -34.43 24.14
CA GLU A 175 -6.31 -33.02 23.90
C GLU A 175 -6.41 -32.65 22.43
N GLN A 176 -5.97 -33.54 21.55
CA GLN A 176 -6.15 -33.36 20.10
C GLN A 176 -7.63 -33.18 19.75
N ASP A 177 -8.49 -34.09 20.19
CA ASP A 177 -9.93 -34.02 19.95
C ASP A 177 -10.56 -32.71 20.46
N LYS A 178 -10.14 -32.27 21.64
CA LYS A 178 -10.61 -31.03 22.24
C LYS A 178 -10.18 -29.79 21.43
N ILE A 179 -8.90 -29.69 21.06
CA ILE A 179 -8.36 -28.57 20.30
C ILE A 179 -8.97 -28.54 18.90
N GLU A 180 -9.02 -29.71 18.22
CA GLU A 180 -9.56 -29.79 16.87
C GLU A 180 -11.05 -29.41 16.80
N LYS A 181 -11.87 -29.89 17.75
CA LYS A 181 -13.31 -29.62 17.74
C LYS A 181 -13.68 -28.23 18.23
N ARG A 182 -13.06 -27.80 19.35
CA ARG A 182 -13.51 -26.62 20.09
C ARG A 182 -12.73 -25.34 19.79
N LEU A 183 -11.61 -25.46 19.03
CA LEU A 183 -10.84 -24.31 18.61
C LEU A 183 -10.73 -24.24 17.09
N LEU A 184 -10.12 -25.23 16.44
CA LEU A 184 -9.79 -25.13 15.03
C LEU A 184 -11.05 -25.20 14.14
N ARG A 185 -11.93 -26.18 14.38
CA ARG A 185 -13.19 -26.30 13.64
C ARG A 185 -14.13 -25.15 13.94
N GLU A 186 -14.28 -24.77 15.20
CA GLU A 186 -15.08 -23.60 15.60
C GLU A 186 -14.57 -22.33 14.93
N GLY A 187 -13.28 -22.10 14.88
CA GLY A 187 -12.69 -20.95 14.18
C GLY A 187 -12.97 -20.99 12.66
N ALA A 188 -12.80 -22.15 12.02
CA ALA A 188 -13.09 -22.30 10.59
C ALA A 188 -14.57 -22.07 10.27
N GLU A 189 -15.49 -22.67 11.03
CA GLU A 189 -16.94 -22.46 10.85
C GLU A 189 -17.32 -20.98 11.05
N PHE A 190 -16.78 -20.35 12.10
CA PHE A 190 -17.01 -18.93 12.35
C PHE A 190 -16.55 -18.06 11.18
N LEU A 191 -15.35 -18.31 10.65
CA LEU A 191 -14.81 -17.58 9.50
C LEU A 191 -15.63 -17.80 8.22
N MET A 192 -16.12 -19.03 8.00
CA MET A 192 -16.99 -19.35 6.86
C MET A 192 -18.34 -18.65 6.95
N GLU A 193 -18.94 -18.60 8.15
CA GLU A 193 -20.25 -17.97 8.39
C GLU A 193 -20.19 -16.45 8.28
N HIS A 194 -19.08 -15.84 8.75
CA HIS A 194 -18.97 -14.40 8.90
C HIS A 194 -17.98 -13.73 7.95
N ARG A 195 -17.58 -14.42 6.87
CA ARG A 195 -16.74 -13.80 5.83
C ARG A 195 -17.45 -12.62 5.16
N SER A 196 -16.67 -11.68 4.62
CA SER A 196 -17.23 -10.48 3.98
C SER A 196 -17.80 -10.75 2.59
N ALA A 197 -17.43 -11.87 1.94
CA ALA A 197 -17.84 -12.28 0.59
C ALA A 197 -17.58 -11.15 -0.44
N GLN A 198 -16.34 -10.75 -0.59
CA GLN A 198 -15.92 -9.66 -1.45
C GLN A 198 -14.55 -9.93 -2.09
N LEU A 199 -14.22 -9.19 -3.13
CA LEU A 199 -12.87 -9.10 -3.66
C LEU A 199 -12.05 -8.20 -2.72
N HIS A 200 -11.15 -8.77 -1.90
CA HIS A 200 -10.39 -8.02 -0.90
C HIS A 200 -9.24 -8.82 -0.30
N ASN A 201 -8.20 -8.13 0.17
CA ASN A 201 -7.09 -8.76 0.92
C ASN A 201 -7.57 -9.49 2.20
N HIS A 202 -8.64 -9.00 2.87
CA HIS A 202 -9.25 -9.66 4.02
C HIS A 202 -9.77 -11.05 3.66
N GLU A 203 -10.48 -11.18 2.53
CA GLU A 203 -10.98 -12.48 2.06
C GLU A 203 -9.84 -13.44 1.71
N MET A 204 -8.74 -12.93 1.14
CA MET A 204 -7.54 -13.74 0.91
C MET A 204 -7.01 -14.33 2.22
N LYS A 205 -6.97 -13.54 3.30
CA LYS A 205 -6.52 -14.00 4.62
C LYS A 205 -7.50 -14.98 5.26
N ILE A 206 -8.79 -14.71 5.19
CA ILE A 206 -9.84 -15.57 5.73
C ILE A 206 -9.78 -16.95 5.04
N ASN A 207 -9.76 -16.97 3.71
CA ASN A 207 -9.70 -18.21 2.95
C ASN A 207 -8.37 -18.96 3.18
N ALA A 208 -7.24 -18.25 3.24
CA ALA A 208 -5.94 -18.87 3.55
C ALA A 208 -5.98 -19.60 4.91
N THR A 209 -6.60 -18.99 5.92
CA THR A 209 -6.74 -19.58 7.26
C THR A 209 -7.64 -20.81 7.26
N ILE A 210 -8.82 -20.71 6.62
CA ILE A 210 -9.76 -21.86 6.48
C ILE A 210 -9.07 -23.01 5.75
N GLY A 211 -8.34 -22.70 4.66
CA GLY A 211 -7.61 -23.70 3.88
C GLY A 211 -6.48 -24.37 4.68
N VAL A 212 -5.73 -23.60 5.46
CA VAL A 212 -4.66 -24.12 6.34
C VAL A 212 -5.26 -25.06 7.41
N ILE A 213 -6.35 -24.65 8.07
CA ILE A 213 -7.06 -25.52 9.03
C ILE A 213 -7.53 -26.78 8.32
N GLY A 214 -8.12 -26.66 7.13
CA GLY A 214 -8.57 -27.81 6.34
C GLY A 214 -7.44 -28.80 6.01
N LEU A 215 -6.27 -28.29 5.60
CA LEU A 215 -5.10 -29.11 5.32
C LEU A 215 -4.58 -29.83 6.58
N ILE A 216 -4.49 -29.13 7.72
CA ILE A 216 -3.99 -29.69 8.99
C ILE A 216 -4.94 -30.75 9.55
N LEU A 217 -6.25 -30.58 9.38
CA LEU A 217 -7.28 -31.50 9.85
C LEU A 217 -7.65 -32.58 8.83
N ASP A 218 -7.09 -32.54 7.60
CA ASP A 218 -7.46 -33.40 6.46
C ASP A 218 -8.97 -33.31 6.16
N ASP A 219 -9.52 -32.10 6.20
CA ASP A 219 -10.93 -31.82 5.99
C ASP A 219 -11.17 -31.14 4.63
N HIS A 220 -11.60 -31.94 3.65
CA HIS A 220 -11.82 -31.48 2.28
C HIS A 220 -12.90 -30.39 2.16
N ARG A 221 -13.86 -30.33 3.07
CA ARG A 221 -14.90 -29.28 3.06
C ARG A 221 -14.31 -27.89 3.27
N TYR A 222 -13.37 -27.76 4.21
CA TYR A 222 -12.68 -26.50 4.46
C TYR A 222 -11.73 -26.13 3.33
N ILE A 223 -11.01 -27.14 2.78
CA ILE A 223 -10.10 -26.91 1.65
C ILE A 223 -10.88 -26.45 0.42
N ASP A 224 -11.98 -27.12 0.09
CA ASP A 224 -12.81 -26.80 -1.07
C ASP A 224 -13.47 -25.42 -0.91
N PHE A 225 -13.96 -25.10 0.29
CA PHE A 225 -14.49 -23.78 0.59
C PHE A 225 -13.44 -22.69 0.35
N ALA A 226 -12.24 -22.84 0.89
CA ALA A 226 -11.16 -21.87 0.78
C ALA A 226 -10.71 -21.64 -0.66
N LEU A 227 -10.69 -22.66 -1.49
CA LEU A 227 -10.15 -22.61 -2.84
C LEU A 227 -11.21 -22.26 -3.89
N ASN A 228 -12.40 -22.89 -3.85
CA ASN A 228 -13.28 -23.03 -5.00
C ASN A 228 -14.63 -22.31 -4.87
N THR A 229 -15.00 -21.84 -3.68
CA THR A 229 -16.25 -21.06 -3.55
C THR A 229 -16.12 -19.67 -4.16
N ASP A 230 -17.24 -19.00 -4.38
CA ASP A 230 -17.27 -17.58 -4.70
C ASP A 230 -16.43 -16.82 -3.67
N TYR A 231 -15.55 -15.93 -4.14
CA TYR A 231 -14.54 -15.20 -3.33
C TYR A 231 -13.47 -16.09 -2.68
N GLY A 232 -13.36 -17.37 -2.99
CA GLY A 232 -12.25 -18.24 -2.59
C GLY A 232 -10.91 -17.82 -3.22
N ILE A 233 -9.82 -18.50 -2.86
CA ILE A 233 -8.46 -18.12 -3.30
C ILE A 233 -8.34 -18.05 -4.82
N HIS A 234 -8.95 -19.00 -5.56
CA HIS A 234 -8.93 -18.96 -7.04
C HIS A 234 -9.71 -17.75 -7.58
N TYR A 235 -10.83 -17.40 -6.99
CA TYR A 235 -11.56 -16.18 -7.34
C TYR A 235 -10.72 -14.94 -7.10
N GLN A 236 -10.12 -14.80 -5.92
CA GLN A 236 -9.27 -13.67 -5.55
C GLN A 236 -8.09 -13.51 -6.54
N LEU A 237 -7.42 -14.61 -6.89
CA LEU A 237 -6.32 -14.59 -7.85
C LEU A 237 -6.77 -14.19 -9.27
N ASN A 238 -7.93 -14.69 -9.71
CA ASN A 238 -8.39 -14.47 -11.07
C ASN A 238 -9.00 -13.09 -11.29
N HIS A 239 -9.62 -12.52 -10.27
CA HIS A 239 -10.31 -11.21 -10.35
C HIS A 239 -9.54 -10.06 -9.69
N GLY A 240 -8.74 -10.34 -8.67
CA GLY A 240 -7.97 -9.33 -7.95
C GLY A 240 -6.59 -9.05 -8.53
N CYS A 241 -6.04 -9.94 -9.36
CA CYS A 241 -4.78 -9.71 -10.04
C CYS A 241 -5.02 -9.02 -11.39
N LEU A 242 -4.63 -7.75 -11.52
CA LEU A 242 -4.66 -7.03 -12.79
C LEU A 242 -3.65 -7.63 -13.77
N GLY A 243 -3.82 -7.40 -15.07
CA GLY A 243 -3.17 -8.15 -16.14
C GLY A 243 -1.66 -8.34 -16.05
N GLU A 244 -0.91 -7.32 -15.61
CA GLU A 244 0.54 -7.40 -15.43
C GLU A 244 0.95 -7.98 -14.07
N GLY A 245 0.03 -8.07 -13.10
CA GLY A 245 0.27 -8.69 -11.80
C GLY A 245 0.03 -7.81 -10.59
N MET A 246 -0.40 -6.56 -10.75
CA MET A 246 -0.74 -5.71 -9.61
C MET A 246 -2.01 -6.20 -8.92
N TRP A 247 -2.02 -6.24 -7.59
CA TRP A 247 -3.23 -6.42 -6.81
C TRP A 247 -4.16 -5.20 -6.98
N PHE A 248 -5.44 -5.44 -7.24
CA PHE A 248 -6.40 -4.42 -7.69
C PHE A 248 -6.54 -3.20 -6.77
N GLU A 249 -6.30 -3.36 -5.46
CA GLU A 249 -6.35 -2.26 -4.48
C GLU A 249 -5.30 -1.16 -4.73
N GLY A 250 -4.36 -1.39 -5.67
CA GLY A 250 -3.45 -0.38 -6.18
C GLY A 250 -2.36 0.10 -5.22
N SER A 251 -2.36 -0.34 -3.96
CA SER A 251 -1.33 -0.06 -2.96
C SER A 251 -0.27 -1.16 -2.95
N VAL A 252 1.01 -0.80 -2.96
CA VAL A 252 2.10 -1.78 -2.83
C VAL A 252 2.06 -2.47 -1.46
N HIS A 253 1.72 -1.72 -0.41
CA HIS A 253 1.56 -2.27 0.94
C HIS A 253 0.49 -3.38 0.97
N TYR A 254 -0.71 -3.12 0.43
CA TYR A 254 -1.80 -4.11 0.39
C TYR A 254 -1.57 -5.21 -0.64
N HIS A 255 -0.80 -4.95 -1.68
CA HIS A 255 -0.32 -6.00 -2.57
C HIS A 255 0.49 -7.07 -1.80
N TYR A 256 1.49 -6.64 -1.02
CA TYR A 256 2.27 -7.57 -0.19
C TYR A 256 1.44 -8.18 0.94
N TYR A 257 0.44 -7.48 1.47
CA TYR A 257 -0.46 -8.01 2.49
C TYR A 257 -1.30 -9.18 1.94
N ALA A 258 -1.83 -9.06 0.72
CA ALA A 258 -2.52 -10.13 0.02
C ALA A 258 -1.57 -11.29 -0.35
N LEU A 259 -0.35 -10.98 -0.82
CA LEU A 259 0.67 -11.99 -1.10
C LEU A 259 1.06 -12.79 0.14
N GLN A 260 1.24 -12.14 1.27
CA GLN A 260 1.55 -12.83 2.52
C GLN A 260 0.45 -13.83 2.91
N ALA A 261 -0.81 -13.44 2.75
CA ALA A 261 -1.94 -14.32 2.98
C ALA A 261 -1.91 -15.55 2.07
N LEU A 262 -1.73 -15.32 0.77
CA LEU A 262 -1.62 -16.37 -0.24
C LEU A 262 -0.48 -17.33 0.07
N LEU A 263 0.71 -16.80 0.41
CA LEU A 263 1.89 -17.62 0.71
C LEU A 263 1.79 -18.35 2.06
N ASN A 264 1.05 -17.84 3.02
CA ASN A 264 0.77 -18.60 4.25
C ASN A 264 0.00 -19.89 3.96
N PHE A 265 -0.91 -19.88 2.99
CA PHE A 265 -1.56 -21.10 2.51
C PHE A 265 -0.60 -21.94 1.66
N GLU A 266 0.05 -21.35 0.67
CA GLU A 266 0.90 -22.07 -0.29
C GLU A 266 2.11 -22.74 0.38
N LYS A 267 2.71 -22.15 1.41
CA LYS A 267 3.80 -22.76 2.18
C LYS A 267 3.43 -24.15 2.74
N ILE A 268 2.15 -24.40 2.98
CA ILE A 268 1.65 -25.69 3.47
C ILE A 268 1.12 -26.54 2.31
N ALA A 269 0.42 -25.91 1.35
CA ALA A 269 -0.24 -26.59 0.25
C ALA A 269 0.72 -27.03 -0.87
N HIS A 270 1.88 -26.44 -0.98
CA HIS A 270 2.76 -26.53 -2.16
C HIS A 270 3.15 -27.97 -2.55
N SER A 271 3.25 -28.89 -1.61
CA SER A 271 3.55 -30.31 -1.86
C SER A 271 2.31 -31.20 -1.95
N THR A 272 1.13 -30.59 -2.03
CA THR A 272 -0.18 -31.26 -2.08
C THR A 272 -0.88 -30.98 -3.42
N PRO A 273 -1.96 -31.72 -3.74
CA PRO A 273 -2.79 -31.41 -4.91
C PRO A 273 -3.50 -30.04 -4.86
N TYR A 274 -3.45 -29.37 -3.72
CA TYR A 274 -4.15 -28.11 -3.47
C TYR A 274 -3.29 -26.87 -3.68
N SER A 275 -2.04 -27.04 -4.16
CA SER A 275 -1.14 -25.92 -4.50
C SER A 275 -1.80 -25.00 -5.53
N VAL A 276 -1.67 -23.69 -5.30
CA VAL A 276 -2.15 -22.63 -6.20
C VAL A 276 -1.06 -22.07 -7.11
N SER A 277 0.16 -22.59 -7.01
CA SER A 277 1.31 -22.12 -7.80
C SER A 277 1.14 -22.30 -9.32
N ASN A 278 0.25 -23.17 -9.75
CA ASN A 278 -0.10 -23.36 -11.17
C ASN A 278 -1.05 -22.28 -11.71
N ASN A 279 -1.64 -21.42 -10.86
CA ASN A 279 -2.44 -20.31 -11.33
C ASN A 279 -1.55 -19.30 -12.05
N PRO A 280 -1.86 -18.87 -13.30
CA PRO A 280 -1.00 -17.98 -14.08
C PRO A 280 -0.77 -16.62 -13.41
N ASN A 281 -1.66 -16.19 -12.52
CA ASN A 281 -1.55 -14.93 -11.80
C ASN A 281 -0.64 -15.02 -10.56
N TYR A 282 -0.36 -16.22 -10.06
CA TYR A 282 0.50 -16.43 -8.90
C TYR A 282 1.88 -15.79 -9.08
N LEU A 283 2.62 -16.17 -10.13
CA LEU A 283 3.95 -15.60 -10.39
C LEU A 283 3.90 -14.14 -10.84
N LYS A 284 2.85 -13.71 -11.53
CA LYS A 284 2.67 -12.29 -11.89
C LYS A 284 2.61 -11.41 -10.65
N MET A 285 1.81 -11.79 -9.66
CA MET A 285 1.74 -11.07 -8.38
C MET A 285 3.07 -11.02 -7.65
N MET A 286 3.88 -12.08 -7.70
CA MET A 286 5.22 -12.08 -7.08
C MET A 286 6.19 -11.12 -7.77
N LYS A 287 6.10 -11.01 -9.10
CA LYS A 287 7.07 -10.26 -9.91
C LYS A 287 6.73 -8.80 -10.12
N PHE A 288 5.44 -8.45 -10.17
CA PHE A 288 5.04 -7.12 -10.56
C PHE A 288 5.56 -6.01 -9.62
N PRO A 289 5.47 -6.12 -8.26
CA PRO A 289 5.96 -5.07 -7.37
C PRO A 289 7.45 -4.77 -7.54
N LEU A 290 8.23 -5.76 -8.00
CA LEU A 290 9.68 -5.59 -8.18
C LEU A 290 10.01 -4.56 -9.26
N LYS A 291 9.09 -4.33 -10.20
CA LYS A 291 9.20 -3.30 -11.25
C LYS A 291 8.90 -1.90 -10.74
N LEU A 292 8.32 -1.79 -9.54
CA LEU A 292 7.97 -0.52 -8.90
C LEU A 292 9.09 0.00 -7.99
N VAL A 293 10.14 -0.78 -7.74
CA VAL A 293 11.27 -0.34 -6.92
C VAL A 293 11.97 0.84 -7.60
N MET A 294 12.02 1.96 -6.89
CA MET A 294 12.61 3.20 -7.35
C MET A 294 14.15 3.20 -7.17
N ASN A 295 14.82 4.23 -7.68
CA ASN A 295 16.29 4.33 -7.63
C ASN A 295 16.87 4.47 -6.21
N ASN A 296 16.08 4.93 -5.25
CA ASN A 296 16.43 4.98 -3.82
C ASN A 296 16.18 3.64 -3.09
N GLY A 297 15.67 2.62 -3.79
CA GLY A 297 15.32 1.30 -3.24
C GLY A 297 13.95 1.21 -2.57
N ASP A 298 13.18 2.28 -2.58
CA ASP A 298 11.83 2.33 -2.00
C ASP A 298 10.74 2.07 -3.06
N PHE A 299 9.54 1.75 -2.62
CA PHE A 299 8.35 1.73 -3.47
C PHE A 299 7.68 3.11 -3.50
N PRO A 300 6.97 3.47 -4.59
CA PRO A 300 6.14 4.67 -4.60
C PRO A 300 4.99 4.54 -3.59
N ARG A 301 4.65 5.66 -2.94
CA ARG A 301 3.58 5.72 -1.93
C ARG A 301 2.21 5.80 -2.58
N LEU A 302 1.81 4.80 -3.33
CA LEU A 302 0.50 4.77 -3.97
C LEU A 302 -0.58 4.33 -2.97
N ASN A 303 -1.69 5.06 -2.96
CA ASN A 303 -2.89 4.71 -2.20
C ASN A 303 -2.61 4.60 -0.67
N ASP A 304 -3.23 3.66 0.03
CA ASP A 304 -2.99 3.40 1.45
C ASP A 304 -1.60 2.80 1.72
N SER A 305 -0.55 3.36 1.14
CA SER A 305 0.84 3.05 1.49
C SER A 305 1.28 3.90 2.67
N ILE A 306 1.55 3.25 3.80
CA ILE A 306 1.90 3.91 5.07
C ILE A 306 3.33 4.43 5.00
N ALA A 307 3.53 5.72 5.31
CA ALA A 307 4.85 6.33 5.35
C ALA A 307 5.80 5.58 6.30
N GLY A 308 7.02 5.33 5.84
CA GLY A 308 8.05 4.55 6.55
C GLY A 308 8.01 3.04 6.27
N GLN A 309 7.06 2.55 5.48
CA GLN A 309 6.93 1.14 5.10
C GLN A 309 7.16 0.90 3.60
N GLU A 310 7.83 1.82 2.92
CA GLU A 310 8.07 1.77 1.48
C GLU A 310 9.18 0.80 1.06
N LYS A 311 9.94 0.27 2.01
CA LYS A 311 11.13 -0.54 1.71
C LYS A 311 10.81 -1.98 1.33
N LEU A 312 11.58 -2.50 0.41
CA LEU A 312 11.56 -3.92 0.06
C LEU A 312 12.24 -4.75 1.16
N THR A 313 11.45 -5.21 2.15
CA THR A 313 11.93 -5.98 3.32
C THR A 313 11.35 -7.40 3.40
N HIS A 314 10.73 -7.89 2.33
CA HIS A 314 9.89 -9.10 2.32
C HIS A 314 10.68 -10.40 2.12
N ALA A 315 11.85 -10.54 2.76
CA ALA A 315 12.68 -11.76 2.66
C ALA A 315 11.87 -13.03 2.95
N HIS A 316 10.98 -12.99 3.95
CA HIS A 316 10.12 -14.10 4.37
C HIS A 316 9.18 -14.63 3.26
N LEU A 317 8.89 -13.83 2.24
CA LEU A 317 8.14 -14.27 1.06
C LEU A 317 9.11 -14.80 0.00
N PHE A 318 10.17 -14.05 -0.29
CA PHE A 318 11.06 -14.36 -1.41
C PHE A 318 11.99 -15.55 -1.16
N GLU A 319 12.32 -15.91 0.07
CA GLU A 319 13.03 -17.16 0.39
C GLU A 319 12.22 -18.38 -0.09
N PHE A 320 10.91 -18.41 0.23
CA PHE A 320 10.05 -19.49 -0.22
C PHE A 320 9.85 -19.50 -1.73
N VAL A 321 9.50 -18.34 -2.30
CA VAL A 321 9.19 -18.23 -3.74
C VAL A 321 10.40 -18.54 -4.60
N TYR A 322 11.61 -18.08 -4.20
CA TYR A 322 12.84 -18.41 -4.91
C TYR A 322 13.13 -19.91 -4.91
N LYS A 323 12.98 -20.57 -3.77
CA LYS A 323 13.18 -22.04 -3.68
C LYS A 323 12.17 -22.81 -4.53
N GLN A 324 10.92 -22.35 -4.58
CA GLN A 324 9.85 -22.96 -5.35
C GLN A 324 10.05 -22.75 -6.86
N THR A 325 10.43 -21.52 -7.25
CA THR A 325 10.60 -21.11 -8.66
C THR A 325 11.84 -20.23 -8.79
N PRO A 326 13.04 -20.84 -8.88
CA PRO A 326 14.27 -20.07 -9.04
C PRO A 326 14.26 -19.23 -10.32
N CYS A 327 14.46 -17.91 -10.17
CA CYS A 327 14.64 -16.99 -11.29
C CYS A 327 15.54 -15.82 -10.89
N GLU A 328 16.04 -15.10 -11.90
CA GLU A 328 16.98 -14.00 -11.69
C GLU A 328 16.35 -12.88 -10.83
N GLU A 329 15.11 -12.49 -11.11
CA GLU A 329 14.44 -11.40 -10.41
C GLU A 329 14.34 -11.68 -8.90
N PHE A 330 14.01 -12.91 -8.50
CA PHE A 330 13.91 -13.26 -7.06
C PHE A 330 15.29 -13.36 -6.40
N ALA A 331 16.31 -13.80 -7.15
CA ALA A 331 17.70 -13.78 -6.68
C ALA A 331 18.19 -12.34 -6.45
N GLN A 332 17.90 -11.43 -7.36
CA GLN A 332 18.20 -9.99 -7.23
C GLN A 332 17.52 -9.37 -6.00
N VAL A 333 16.24 -9.70 -5.73
CA VAL A 333 15.52 -9.25 -4.55
C VAL A 333 16.21 -9.70 -3.27
N LEU A 334 16.51 -10.98 -3.14
CA LEU A 334 17.18 -11.52 -1.96
C LEU A 334 18.56 -10.91 -1.77
N THR A 335 19.32 -10.74 -2.85
CA THR A 335 20.60 -10.03 -2.84
C THR A 335 20.43 -8.60 -2.31
N ASN A 336 19.43 -7.86 -2.82
CA ASN A 336 19.15 -6.49 -2.39
C ASN A 336 18.82 -6.42 -0.90
N ILE A 337 17.96 -7.29 -0.40
CA ILE A 337 17.56 -7.31 1.01
C ILE A 337 18.76 -7.65 1.91
N TYR A 338 19.51 -8.68 1.58
CA TYR A 338 20.62 -9.18 2.39
C TYR A 338 21.93 -8.38 2.28
N GLN A 339 21.97 -7.33 1.46
CA GLN A 339 23.06 -6.33 1.54
C GLN A 339 23.06 -5.58 2.87
N ASN A 340 21.89 -5.41 3.49
CA ASN A 340 21.72 -4.55 4.67
C ASN A 340 21.36 -5.31 5.95
N ILE A 341 20.97 -6.58 5.86
CA ILE A 341 20.59 -7.42 7.00
C ILE A 341 21.24 -8.80 6.87
N SER A 342 21.40 -9.49 8.00
CA SER A 342 21.89 -10.87 8.00
C SER A 342 20.84 -11.84 7.44
N ARG A 343 21.29 -12.85 6.70
CA ARG A 343 20.47 -13.99 6.29
C ARG A 343 20.34 -15.06 7.39
N ASP A 344 20.98 -14.86 8.54
CA ASP A 344 20.86 -15.73 9.71
C ASP A 344 19.49 -15.50 10.39
N ASN A 345 18.42 -15.95 9.73
CA ASN A 345 17.03 -15.76 10.14
C ASN A 345 16.18 -17.02 9.89
N ILE A 346 15.05 -17.09 10.58
CA ILE A 346 14.18 -18.26 10.60
C ILE A 346 13.53 -18.57 9.24
N ASP A 347 13.18 -17.55 8.44
CA ASP A 347 12.54 -17.77 7.16
C ASP A 347 13.52 -18.38 6.13
N ALA A 348 14.76 -17.91 6.14
CA ALA A 348 15.83 -18.52 5.34
C ALA A 348 16.09 -19.97 5.73
N LEU A 349 16.06 -20.26 7.06
CA LEU A 349 16.22 -21.61 7.58
C LEU A 349 15.10 -22.55 7.10
N LEU A 350 13.85 -22.13 7.21
CA LEU A 350 12.68 -22.96 6.89
C LEU A 350 12.45 -23.12 5.42
N TYR A 351 12.54 -22.03 4.68
CA TYR A 351 12.07 -21.95 3.30
C TYR A 351 13.15 -21.62 2.28
N GLY A 352 14.33 -21.20 2.72
CA GLY A 352 15.40 -20.80 1.82
C GLY A 352 16.17 -21.95 1.16
N VAL A 353 17.00 -21.59 0.18
CA VAL A 353 18.06 -22.45 -0.35
C VAL A 353 19.31 -22.30 0.51
N ASP A 354 20.23 -23.30 0.44
CA ASP A 354 21.43 -23.27 1.26
C ASP A 354 22.34 -22.08 0.94
N GLU A 355 22.57 -21.84 -0.33
CA GLU A 355 23.39 -20.73 -0.83
C GLU A 355 22.60 -19.93 -1.86
N LEU A 356 22.57 -18.61 -1.70
CA LEU A 356 22.01 -17.74 -2.72
C LEU A 356 22.96 -17.64 -3.92
N PRO A 357 22.43 -17.57 -5.13
CA PRO A 357 23.26 -17.30 -6.29
C PRO A 357 23.84 -15.89 -6.21
N ASN A 358 25.00 -15.69 -6.81
CA ASN A 358 25.56 -14.36 -7.00
C ASN A 358 24.73 -13.62 -8.05
N ALA A 359 23.94 -12.65 -7.61
CA ALA A 359 23.10 -11.82 -8.48
C ALA A 359 23.36 -10.33 -8.18
N GLU A 360 23.21 -9.50 -9.22
CA GLU A 360 23.20 -8.06 -9.04
C GLU A 360 21.94 -7.63 -8.27
N PRO A 361 22.00 -6.56 -7.46
CA PRO A 361 20.81 -6.00 -6.85
C PRO A 361 19.78 -5.57 -7.89
N ILE A 362 18.51 -5.54 -7.47
CA ILE A 362 17.41 -5.06 -8.32
C ILE A 362 17.68 -3.61 -8.75
N LYS A 363 17.46 -3.31 -10.03
CA LYS A 363 17.63 -1.97 -10.60
C LYS A 363 16.28 -1.44 -11.08
N CYS A 364 16.00 -0.18 -10.76
CA CYS A 364 14.82 0.50 -11.29
C CYS A 364 14.86 0.55 -12.83
N GLN A 365 13.69 0.47 -13.44
CA GLN A 365 13.55 0.47 -14.90
C GLN A 365 12.25 1.18 -15.32
N SER A 366 12.28 1.80 -16.50
CA SER A 366 11.05 2.32 -17.11
C SER A 366 10.10 1.18 -17.43
N MET A 367 8.82 1.38 -17.16
CA MET A 367 7.76 0.44 -17.49
C MET A 367 6.47 1.15 -17.87
N HIS A 368 5.69 0.48 -18.69
CA HIS A 368 4.30 0.82 -18.96
C HIS A 368 3.45 -0.41 -18.71
N ALA A 369 2.57 -0.32 -17.73
CA ALA A 369 1.63 -1.36 -17.34
C ALA A 369 0.21 -0.85 -17.60
N GLU A 370 -0.34 -1.22 -18.75
CA GLU A 370 -1.60 -0.67 -19.26
C GLU A 370 -2.77 -1.01 -18.35
N GLN A 371 -2.89 -2.29 -17.95
CA GLN A 371 -4.03 -2.76 -17.14
C GLN A 371 -3.89 -2.41 -15.66
N ALA A 372 -2.66 -2.40 -15.13
CA ALA A 372 -2.39 -1.89 -13.79
C ALA A 372 -2.49 -0.36 -13.73
N GLY A 373 -2.51 0.30 -14.88
CA GLY A 373 -2.65 1.74 -15.00
C GLY A 373 -1.48 2.53 -14.42
N LEU A 374 -0.25 2.05 -14.60
CA LEU A 374 0.97 2.68 -14.11
C LEU A 374 1.99 2.83 -15.23
N THR A 375 2.48 4.04 -15.42
CA THR A 375 3.61 4.32 -16.33
C THR A 375 4.73 4.98 -15.56
N ILE A 376 5.90 4.33 -15.52
CA ILE A 376 7.10 4.87 -14.89
C ILE A 376 8.15 5.07 -15.98
N CYS A 377 8.74 6.26 -16.05
CA CYS A 377 9.83 6.59 -16.93
C CYS A 377 11.03 7.07 -16.11
N TYR A 378 12.22 6.57 -16.45
CA TYR A 378 13.49 7.04 -15.91
C TYR A 378 14.31 7.73 -17.00
N ASP A 379 15.19 8.65 -16.60
CA ASP A 379 16.27 9.13 -17.45
C ASP A 379 17.32 8.02 -17.64
N GLU A 380 18.26 8.24 -18.56
CA GLU A 380 19.32 7.27 -18.87
C GLU A 380 20.19 6.93 -17.64
N ALA A 381 20.48 7.96 -16.82
CA ALA A 381 21.24 7.80 -15.57
C ALA A 381 20.43 7.21 -14.42
N ARG A 382 19.10 7.09 -14.57
CA ARG A 382 18.15 6.68 -13.54
C ARG A 382 18.13 7.57 -12.30
N ASN A 383 18.49 8.83 -12.45
CA ASN A 383 18.46 9.83 -11.39
C ASN A 383 17.09 10.52 -11.28
N ASN A 384 16.44 10.73 -12.41
CA ASN A 384 15.14 11.35 -12.49
C ASN A 384 14.08 10.31 -12.90
N SER A 385 12.88 10.48 -12.40
CA SER A 385 11.76 9.64 -12.82
C SER A 385 10.43 10.38 -12.80
N MET A 386 9.51 9.89 -13.61
CA MET A 386 8.11 10.26 -13.67
C MET A 386 7.26 9.01 -13.48
N LEU A 387 6.23 9.09 -12.64
CA LEU A 387 5.17 8.10 -12.55
C LEU A 387 3.82 8.77 -12.79
N LEU A 388 3.08 8.30 -13.80
CA LEU A 388 1.68 8.65 -14.02
C LEU A 388 0.80 7.48 -13.57
N LYS A 389 -0.10 7.75 -12.61
CA LYS A 389 -1.13 6.83 -12.15
C LYS A 389 -2.40 7.02 -12.99
N HIS A 390 -2.65 6.10 -13.93
CA HIS A 390 -3.90 6.01 -14.70
C HIS A 390 -4.65 4.72 -14.38
N ALA A 391 -4.49 4.25 -13.13
CA ALA A 391 -5.00 2.99 -12.61
C ALA A 391 -6.53 2.97 -12.54
N PRO A 392 -7.16 1.79 -12.71
CA PRO A 392 -8.57 1.61 -12.39
C PRO A 392 -8.82 1.86 -10.89
N TYR A 393 -10.08 2.14 -10.54
CA TYR A 393 -10.46 2.32 -9.14
C TYR A 393 -10.33 1.00 -8.38
N GLY A 394 -9.60 1.02 -7.27
CA GLY A 394 -9.20 -0.15 -6.49
C GLY A 394 -9.97 -0.35 -5.17
N GLY A 395 -11.10 0.36 -4.95
CA GLY A 395 -11.94 0.14 -3.76
C GLY A 395 -11.44 0.84 -2.50
N GLU A 396 -11.55 0.17 -1.35
CA GLU A 396 -11.35 0.76 -0.02
C GLU A 396 -9.96 1.37 0.17
N HIS A 397 -8.91 0.70 -0.30
CA HIS A 397 -7.54 1.15 -0.12
C HIS A 397 -7.04 2.09 -1.21
N ASP A 398 -7.87 2.41 -2.20
CA ASP A 398 -7.55 3.39 -3.24
C ASP A 398 -7.79 4.82 -2.75
N HIS A 399 -7.06 5.78 -3.35
CA HIS A 399 -7.28 7.20 -3.13
C HIS A 399 -8.09 7.83 -4.27
N TYR A 400 -8.59 9.04 -4.05
CA TYR A 400 -9.39 9.78 -5.04
C TYR A 400 -8.47 10.65 -5.92
N ASP A 401 -7.56 10.01 -6.67
CA ASP A 401 -6.40 10.65 -7.31
C ASP A 401 -6.18 10.24 -8.77
N ARG A 402 -7.26 10.06 -9.51
CA ARG A 402 -7.17 9.69 -10.93
C ARG A 402 -6.25 10.65 -11.69
N LEU A 403 -5.36 10.09 -12.53
CA LEU A 403 -4.31 10.77 -13.26
C LEU A 403 -3.29 11.52 -12.38
N GLY A 404 -3.02 11.02 -11.16
CA GLY A 404 -2.00 11.52 -10.27
C GLY A 404 -0.59 11.42 -10.87
N LEU A 405 0.23 12.43 -10.64
CA LEU A 405 1.60 12.53 -11.14
C LEU A 405 2.60 12.57 -9.99
N ILE A 406 3.65 11.75 -10.07
CA ILE A 406 4.81 11.78 -9.16
C ILE A 406 6.05 12.10 -9.97
N LEU A 407 6.89 13.02 -9.48
CA LEU A 407 8.18 13.36 -10.08
C LEU A 407 9.31 13.25 -9.06
N ASN A 408 10.38 12.56 -9.45
CA ASN A 408 11.61 12.48 -8.68
C ASN A 408 12.76 13.14 -9.44
N ARG A 409 13.63 13.81 -8.70
CA ARG A 409 14.89 14.37 -9.20
C ARG A 409 16.03 13.97 -8.27
N ASN A 410 17.09 13.40 -8.84
CA ASN A 410 18.25 12.90 -8.09
C ASN A 410 17.88 11.95 -6.95
N GLY A 411 16.94 11.03 -7.21
CA GLY A 411 16.48 10.06 -6.23
C GLY A 411 15.60 10.61 -5.10
N LYS A 412 15.23 11.89 -5.16
CA LYS A 412 14.33 12.52 -4.17
C LYS A 412 12.99 12.85 -4.83
N GLU A 413 11.91 12.59 -4.12
CA GLU A 413 10.58 12.99 -4.54
C GLU A 413 10.45 14.51 -4.50
N ILE A 414 10.21 15.14 -5.66
CA ILE A 414 9.96 16.57 -5.79
C ILE A 414 8.45 16.85 -5.81
N LEU A 415 7.69 16.11 -6.63
CA LEU A 415 6.23 16.07 -6.58
C LEU A 415 5.85 14.69 -6.05
N PRO A 416 5.64 14.51 -4.74
CA PRO A 416 5.31 13.22 -4.17
C PRO A 416 3.83 12.85 -4.35
N ASP A 417 3.52 11.57 -4.19
CA ASP A 417 2.29 11.13 -3.56
C ASP A 417 2.54 11.02 -2.05
N LEU A 418 1.61 11.50 -1.24
CA LEU A 418 1.79 11.50 0.22
C LEU A 418 1.48 10.14 0.84
N GLY A 419 0.85 9.21 0.09
CA GLY A 419 0.38 7.96 0.65
C GLY A 419 -0.57 8.19 1.82
N THR A 420 -0.37 7.48 2.92
CA THR A 420 -1.17 7.68 4.13
C THR A 420 -0.37 7.51 5.42
N THR A 421 -1.02 7.82 6.54
CA THR A 421 -0.60 7.49 7.91
C THR A 421 -1.44 6.31 8.45
N GLY A 422 -1.31 5.99 9.74
CA GLY A 422 -2.13 4.92 10.34
C GLY A 422 -3.63 5.27 10.40
N TYR A 423 -4.48 4.26 10.23
CA TYR A 423 -5.96 4.40 10.16
C TYR A 423 -6.61 5.03 11.39
N GLY A 424 -5.98 4.97 12.54
CA GLY A 424 -6.45 5.65 13.76
C GLY A 424 -6.21 7.15 13.80
N ALA A 425 -5.45 7.71 12.84
CA ALA A 425 -5.18 9.14 12.77
C ALA A 425 -6.26 9.86 11.95
N GLU A 426 -6.72 11.03 12.45
CA GLU A 426 -7.66 11.89 11.73
C GLU A 426 -7.16 12.24 10.32
N LEU A 427 -5.84 12.40 10.14
CA LEU A 427 -5.23 12.75 8.86
C LEU A 427 -5.42 11.68 7.77
N HIS A 428 -5.70 10.43 8.10
CA HIS A 428 -5.93 9.40 7.11
C HIS A 428 -7.12 9.77 6.20
N TYR A 429 -8.33 9.81 6.75
CA TYR A 429 -9.54 10.17 5.98
C TYR A 429 -9.70 11.68 5.80
N GLY A 430 -9.32 12.49 6.78
CA GLY A 430 -9.49 13.93 6.75
C GLY A 430 -8.48 14.70 5.90
N TYR A 431 -7.42 14.02 5.41
CA TYR A 431 -6.38 14.68 4.64
C TYR A 431 -5.80 13.78 3.55
N TYR A 432 -4.94 12.81 3.88
CA TYR A 432 -4.11 12.10 2.90
C TYR A 432 -4.88 11.36 1.80
N LYS A 433 -6.08 10.85 2.07
CA LYS A 433 -6.90 10.12 1.11
C LYS A 433 -7.65 11.05 0.13
N ASN A 434 -7.64 12.37 0.37
CA ASN A 434 -8.44 13.31 -0.39
C ASN A 434 -7.77 13.71 -1.71
N THR A 435 -8.58 13.98 -2.75
CA THR A 435 -8.10 14.41 -4.08
C THR A 435 -7.16 15.61 -4.01
N SER A 436 -7.46 16.57 -3.14
CA SER A 436 -6.69 17.81 -3.01
C SER A 436 -5.29 17.63 -2.44
N THR A 437 -4.94 16.45 -1.93
CA THR A 437 -3.59 16.12 -1.45
C THR A 437 -2.77 15.33 -2.48
N HIS A 438 -3.26 15.25 -3.71
CA HIS A 438 -2.59 14.60 -4.84
C HIS A 438 -2.33 15.59 -5.99
N ASN A 439 -1.35 15.29 -6.85
CA ASN A 439 -1.03 16.11 -8.02
C ASN A 439 -2.00 15.78 -9.17
N THR A 440 -3.25 16.24 -9.07
CA THR A 440 -4.33 15.94 -10.02
C THR A 440 -5.37 17.05 -10.10
N LEU A 441 -6.53 16.78 -10.76
CA LEU A 441 -7.67 17.69 -10.85
C LEU A 441 -8.59 17.57 -9.64
N VAL A 442 -8.92 18.70 -9.02
CA VAL A 442 -9.92 18.82 -7.96
C VAL A 442 -11.07 19.70 -8.43
N VAL A 443 -12.32 19.27 -8.27
CA VAL A 443 -13.50 20.07 -8.61
C VAL A 443 -14.28 20.43 -7.35
N ASN A 444 -14.61 21.70 -7.19
CA ASN A 444 -15.33 22.26 -6.02
C ASN A 444 -14.69 21.88 -4.68
N GLN A 445 -13.37 21.62 -4.65
CA GLN A 445 -12.62 21.17 -3.47
C GLN A 445 -13.17 19.85 -2.89
N GLN A 446 -13.81 19.02 -3.73
CA GLN A 446 -14.41 17.75 -3.36
C GLN A 446 -13.59 16.57 -3.91
N ASN A 447 -13.77 15.40 -3.31
CA ASN A 447 -13.13 14.19 -3.79
C ASN A 447 -13.74 13.70 -5.10
N GLN A 448 -12.87 13.20 -5.99
CA GLN A 448 -13.26 12.55 -7.24
C GLN A 448 -14.18 11.35 -6.96
N SER A 449 -15.28 11.27 -7.70
CA SER A 449 -16.06 10.04 -7.71
C SER A 449 -15.31 8.92 -8.44
N PRO A 450 -15.54 7.64 -8.10
CA PRO A 450 -14.87 6.51 -8.71
C PRO A 450 -15.07 6.46 -10.23
N ILE A 451 -13.96 6.42 -10.96
CA ILE A 451 -13.94 6.23 -12.41
C ILE A 451 -12.69 5.43 -12.80
N ASN A 452 -12.79 4.65 -13.87
CA ASN A 452 -11.64 4.01 -14.48
C ASN A 452 -11.12 4.88 -15.62
N PRO A 453 -9.89 5.41 -15.51
CA PRO A 453 -9.28 6.16 -16.60
C PRO A 453 -9.11 5.32 -17.86
N THR A 454 -9.08 5.97 -19.00
CA THR A 454 -8.81 5.37 -20.30
C THR A 454 -7.42 5.80 -20.77
N LEU A 455 -6.56 4.84 -21.10
CA LEU A 455 -5.31 5.13 -21.80
C LEU A 455 -5.65 5.56 -23.24
N LEU A 456 -5.26 6.78 -23.60
CA LEU A 456 -5.51 7.34 -24.92
C LEU A 456 -4.35 7.08 -25.90
N ASN A 457 -3.11 7.13 -25.39
CA ASN A 457 -1.91 6.85 -26.20
C ASN A 457 -0.70 6.58 -25.31
N TYR A 458 0.16 5.69 -25.77
CA TYR A 458 1.53 5.51 -25.30
C TYR A 458 2.46 5.51 -26.50
N GLN A 459 3.44 6.41 -26.51
CA GLN A 459 4.39 6.57 -27.60
C GLN A 459 5.81 6.66 -26.99
N GLN A 460 6.72 5.82 -27.45
CA GLN A 460 8.10 5.83 -26.97
C GLN A 460 9.06 5.75 -28.15
N ASN A 461 10.12 6.56 -28.11
CA ASN A 461 11.26 6.50 -29.00
C ASN A 461 12.54 6.90 -28.25
N GLU A 462 13.67 6.98 -28.96
CA GLU A 462 14.97 7.34 -28.35
C GLU A 462 15.04 8.76 -27.77
N LYS A 463 14.13 9.67 -28.15
CA LYS A 463 14.16 11.09 -27.76
C LYS A 463 13.16 11.47 -26.68
N PHE A 464 12.08 10.70 -26.55
CA PHE A 464 11.02 10.99 -25.58
C PHE A 464 10.08 9.79 -25.37
N THR A 465 9.35 9.84 -24.26
CA THR A 465 8.17 9.03 -24.03
C THR A 465 6.96 9.94 -23.83
N LEU A 466 5.83 9.62 -24.46
CA LEU A 466 4.52 10.26 -24.22
C LEU A 466 3.56 9.22 -23.65
N VAL A 467 2.88 9.56 -22.58
CA VAL A 467 1.70 8.83 -22.08
C VAL A 467 0.54 9.79 -21.96
N ALA A 468 -0.61 9.43 -22.51
CA ALA A 468 -1.83 10.25 -22.48
C ALA A 468 -3.00 9.42 -21.95
N SER A 469 -3.72 9.93 -20.97
CA SER A 469 -4.88 9.27 -20.36
C SER A 469 -6.01 10.25 -20.09
N GLU A 470 -7.23 9.72 -19.98
CA GLU A 470 -8.46 10.47 -19.73
C GLU A 470 -9.19 9.90 -18.51
N ALA A 471 -9.60 10.75 -17.59
CA ALA A 471 -10.62 10.48 -16.58
C ALA A 471 -11.90 11.25 -16.98
N ASN A 472 -12.96 10.54 -17.33
CA ASN A 472 -14.17 11.13 -17.89
C ASN A 472 -15.39 10.74 -17.08
N TRP A 473 -15.85 11.65 -16.23
CA TRP A 473 -16.98 11.45 -15.33
C TRP A 473 -18.37 11.54 -16.00
N ALA A 474 -18.44 11.79 -17.33
CA ALA A 474 -19.65 11.53 -18.10
C ALA A 474 -19.86 10.03 -18.37
N ASN A 475 -18.85 9.20 -18.16
CA ASN A 475 -18.93 7.74 -18.28
C ASN A 475 -19.58 7.12 -17.04
N LYS A 476 -19.92 5.81 -17.15
CA LYS A 476 -20.42 5.04 -16.02
C LYS A 476 -19.38 5.05 -14.89
N PRO A 477 -19.82 5.30 -13.63
CA PRO A 477 -18.94 5.17 -12.47
C PRO A 477 -18.26 3.80 -12.40
N ALA A 478 -17.05 3.76 -11.84
CA ALA A 478 -16.36 2.52 -11.60
C ALA A 478 -17.07 1.74 -10.49
N GLU A 479 -17.29 0.47 -10.72
CA GLU A 479 -17.78 -0.47 -9.72
C GLU A 479 -16.66 -1.43 -9.36
N VAL A 480 -16.50 -1.70 -8.09
CA VAL A 480 -15.57 -2.70 -7.56
C VAL A 480 -16.33 -3.60 -6.62
N ASP A 481 -16.10 -4.89 -6.71
CA ASP A 481 -16.75 -5.89 -5.86
C ASP A 481 -16.09 -5.94 -4.48
N SER A 482 -16.09 -4.78 -3.80
CA SER A 482 -15.48 -4.57 -2.49
C SER A 482 -16.23 -3.48 -1.74
N HIS A 483 -16.27 -3.58 -0.42
CA HIS A 483 -16.78 -2.49 0.41
C HIS A 483 -15.89 -1.26 0.32
N THR A 484 -16.50 -0.08 0.38
CA THR A 484 -15.79 1.20 0.42
C THR A 484 -16.50 2.17 1.36
N LEU A 485 -15.72 3.02 2.03
CA LEU A 485 -16.25 4.18 2.73
C LEU A 485 -16.46 5.32 1.75
N VAL A 486 -17.72 5.68 1.53
CA VAL A 486 -18.09 6.73 0.59
C VAL A 486 -17.63 8.09 1.11
N GLN A 487 -16.71 8.74 0.40
CA GLN A 487 -16.19 10.07 0.71
C GLN A 487 -15.97 10.91 -0.56
N TRP A 488 -16.81 10.75 -1.57
CA TRP A 488 -16.72 11.52 -2.81
C TRP A 488 -18.01 12.29 -3.09
N ASN A 489 -17.96 13.17 -4.08
CA ASN A 489 -19.09 13.97 -4.50
C ASN A 489 -19.30 13.82 -6.03
N GLU A 490 -20.29 13.00 -6.41
CA GLU A 490 -20.62 12.74 -7.82
C GLU A 490 -21.09 14.01 -8.55
N GLU A 491 -21.86 14.86 -7.87
CA GLU A 491 -22.39 16.10 -8.47
C GLU A 491 -21.29 17.11 -8.80
N ALA A 492 -20.21 17.14 -7.99
CA ALA A 492 -19.06 18.01 -8.27
C ALA A 492 -18.34 17.62 -9.57
N TYR A 493 -18.34 16.33 -9.91
CA TYR A 493 -17.65 15.83 -11.10
C TYR A 493 -18.58 15.53 -12.28
N ARG A 494 -19.87 15.82 -12.16
CA ARG A 494 -20.84 15.54 -13.24
C ARG A 494 -20.39 16.12 -14.57
N ASP A 495 -20.29 15.28 -15.60
CA ASP A 495 -19.89 15.58 -16.98
C ASP A 495 -18.49 16.22 -17.13
N VAL A 496 -17.69 16.24 -16.09
CA VAL A 496 -16.30 16.71 -16.17
C VAL A 496 -15.44 15.67 -16.88
N CYS A 497 -14.53 16.15 -17.74
CA CYS A 497 -13.53 15.29 -18.37
C CYS A 497 -12.14 15.90 -18.19
N PHE A 498 -11.22 15.13 -17.65
CA PHE A 498 -9.83 15.51 -17.46
C PHE A 498 -8.92 14.63 -18.30
N ARG A 499 -8.20 15.26 -19.25
CA ARG A 499 -7.16 14.62 -20.07
C ARG A 499 -5.81 15.13 -19.62
N ARG A 500 -4.91 14.21 -19.36
CA ARG A 500 -3.51 14.50 -19.04
C ARG A 500 -2.61 13.71 -19.97
N ALA A 501 -1.73 14.41 -20.69
CA ALA A 501 -0.63 13.79 -21.41
C ALA A 501 0.70 14.29 -20.85
N ILE A 502 1.64 13.36 -20.62
CA ILE A 502 2.98 13.68 -20.11
C ILE A 502 4.00 13.35 -21.18
N LEU A 503 4.72 14.36 -21.64
CA LEU A 503 5.90 14.20 -22.47
C LEU A 503 7.14 14.14 -21.55
N TRP A 504 7.77 12.98 -21.47
CA TRP A 504 8.97 12.74 -20.69
C TRP A 504 10.23 12.89 -21.57
N LEU A 505 11.20 13.71 -21.14
CA LEU A 505 12.43 14.03 -21.86
C LEU A 505 13.70 13.61 -21.09
N GLY A 506 13.53 12.88 -19.97
CA GLY A 506 14.61 12.44 -19.08
C GLY A 506 14.90 13.45 -17.95
N ASP A 507 15.22 14.67 -18.27
CA ASP A 507 15.48 15.75 -17.30
C ASP A 507 14.45 16.88 -17.34
N ALA A 508 13.31 16.63 -17.98
CA ALA A 508 12.11 17.45 -17.93
C ALA A 508 10.85 16.62 -18.20
N ALA A 509 9.75 17.04 -17.61
CA ALA A 509 8.42 16.54 -17.90
C ALA A 509 7.53 17.68 -18.38
N VAL A 510 6.81 17.51 -19.48
CA VAL A 510 5.84 18.49 -19.96
C VAL A 510 4.44 17.89 -19.86
N GLU A 511 3.61 18.50 -19.02
CA GLU A 511 2.18 18.17 -18.95
C GLU A 511 1.41 18.95 -20.01
N LEU A 512 0.50 18.25 -20.68
CA LEU A 512 -0.45 18.78 -21.63
C LEU A 512 -1.84 18.42 -21.12
N ASN A 513 -2.48 19.34 -20.39
CA ASN A 513 -3.77 19.09 -19.77
C ASN A 513 -4.91 19.71 -20.56
N THR A 514 -6.06 19.03 -20.56
CA THR A 514 -7.34 19.57 -21.01
C THR A 514 -8.39 19.22 -19.98
N VAL A 515 -9.07 20.24 -19.46
CA VAL A 515 -10.22 20.10 -18.56
C VAL A 515 -11.47 20.55 -19.32
N ILE A 516 -12.45 19.68 -19.45
CA ILE A 516 -13.78 19.99 -19.98
C ILE A 516 -14.74 20.04 -18.79
N ASN A 517 -15.37 21.17 -18.58
CA ASN A 517 -16.17 21.49 -17.38
C ASN A 517 -17.48 22.19 -17.80
N PRO A 518 -18.45 21.47 -18.39
CA PRO A 518 -19.63 22.07 -19.03
C PRO A 518 -20.51 22.84 -18.04
N HIS A 519 -20.46 22.50 -16.77
CA HIS A 519 -21.25 23.17 -15.72
C HIS A 519 -20.52 24.36 -15.07
N GLN A 520 -19.33 24.71 -15.56
CA GLN A 520 -18.53 25.85 -15.10
C GLN A 520 -18.29 25.85 -13.57
N GLN A 521 -18.11 24.67 -13.02
CA GLN A 521 -17.74 24.51 -11.61
C GLN A 521 -16.32 25.00 -11.37
N GLN A 522 -16.02 25.48 -10.17
CA GLN A 522 -14.64 25.81 -9.82
C GLN A 522 -13.79 24.52 -9.80
N PHE A 523 -12.64 24.55 -10.42
CA PHE A 523 -11.69 23.47 -10.33
C PHE A 523 -10.25 23.97 -10.13
N ASP A 524 -9.42 23.10 -9.57
CA ASP A 524 -8.01 23.34 -9.33
C ASP A 524 -7.18 22.20 -9.95
N LEU A 525 -6.13 22.53 -10.71
CA LEU A 525 -5.02 21.61 -10.94
C LEU A 525 -4.06 21.78 -9.78
N THR A 526 -3.88 20.73 -8.99
CA THR A 526 -3.11 20.77 -7.73
C THR A 526 -1.70 20.23 -7.93
N TYR A 527 -0.73 20.88 -7.31
CA TYR A 527 0.67 20.49 -7.31
C TYR A 527 1.26 20.64 -5.90
N HIS A 528 1.94 19.59 -5.44
CA HIS A 528 2.61 19.55 -4.15
C HIS A 528 4.11 19.43 -4.40
N VAL A 529 4.90 20.34 -3.83
CA VAL A 529 6.34 20.34 -4.04
C VAL A 529 7.08 20.28 -2.70
N ARG A 530 7.93 19.28 -2.53
CA ARG A 530 8.86 19.22 -1.38
C ARG A 530 9.95 20.25 -1.51
N GLY A 531 9.58 21.50 -1.24
CA GLY A 531 10.44 22.68 -1.32
C GLY A 531 9.77 23.88 -0.69
N THR A 532 10.45 25.00 -0.74
CA THR A 532 9.93 26.28 -0.25
C THR A 532 9.71 27.23 -1.44
N HIS A 533 8.54 27.86 -1.51
CA HIS A 533 8.25 28.87 -2.52
C HIS A 533 9.28 29.98 -2.49
N LEU A 534 9.88 30.32 -3.60
CA LEU A 534 10.70 31.51 -3.74
C LEU A 534 9.81 32.76 -3.84
N ALA A 535 10.37 33.92 -3.44
CA ALA A 535 9.65 35.17 -3.45
C ALA A 535 9.12 35.53 -4.86
N ASN A 536 7.88 35.98 -4.91
CA ASN A 536 7.25 36.49 -6.11
C ASN A 536 6.41 37.73 -5.74
N GLU A 537 6.75 38.86 -6.31
CA GLU A 537 6.13 40.18 -5.99
C GLU A 537 4.64 40.26 -6.38
N GLN A 538 4.15 39.39 -7.26
CA GLN A 538 2.75 39.32 -7.67
C GLN A 538 1.85 38.66 -6.64
N ARG A 539 2.42 37.92 -5.67
CA ARG A 539 1.66 37.20 -4.64
C ARG A 539 1.10 38.15 -3.59
N LYS A 540 -0.20 38.06 -3.37
CA LYS A 540 -0.90 38.79 -2.31
C LYS A 540 -1.34 37.81 -1.23
N SER A 541 -0.98 38.06 0.03
CA SER A 541 -1.49 37.28 1.16
C SER A 541 -3.01 37.43 1.29
N ILE A 542 -3.69 36.32 1.46
CA ILE A 542 -5.15 36.27 1.68
C ILE A 542 -5.48 35.40 2.88
N VAL A 543 -6.67 35.61 3.44
CA VAL A 543 -7.24 34.64 4.39
C VAL A 543 -7.54 33.37 3.64
N ASN A 544 -7.23 32.20 4.22
CA ASN A 544 -7.49 30.92 3.56
C ASN A 544 -8.98 30.76 3.23
N PRO A 545 -9.37 30.78 1.94
CA PRO A 545 -10.77 30.63 1.51
C PRO A 545 -11.13 29.16 1.21
N LEU A 546 -10.24 28.22 1.51
CA LEU A 546 -10.34 26.83 1.10
C LEU A 546 -11.09 26.00 2.15
N SER A 547 -11.63 24.88 1.72
CA SER A 547 -12.46 23.97 2.53
C SER A 547 -11.92 22.54 2.50
N GLY A 548 -12.46 21.68 3.38
CA GLY A 548 -12.09 20.28 3.47
C GLY A 548 -10.61 20.09 3.82
N ALA A 549 -9.92 19.20 3.15
CA ALA A 549 -8.49 18.94 3.40
C ALA A 549 -7.62 20.20 3.26
N LEU A 550 -8.00 21.14 2.38
CA LEU A 550 -7.27 22.38 2.11
C LEU A 550 -7.48 23.47 3.19
N GLU A 551 -8.41 23.30 4.16
CA GLU A 551 -8.50 24.16 5.34
C GLU A 551 -7.18 24.19 6.14
N ARG A 552 -6.39 23.12 6.02
CA ARG A 552 -5.07 22.98 6.65
C ARG A 552 -3.98 23.81 5.99
N MET A 553 -4.24 24.44 4.83
CA MET A 553 -3.25 25.32 4.18
C MET A 553 -3.00 26.58 5.01
N ARG A 554 -1.71 26.91 5.14
CA ARG A 554 -1.18 28.08 5.83
C ARG A 554 -0.45 28.99 4.87
N ASP A 555 -0.27 30.26 5.26
CA ASP A 555 0.44 31.28 4.48
C ASP A 555 -0.10 31.40 3.04
N VAL A 556 -1.44 31.39 2.95
CA VAL A 556 -2.13 31.37 1.66
C VAL A 556 -1.94 32.69 0.92
N GLN A 557 -1.55 32.58 -0.35
CA GLN A 557 -1.31 33.70 -1.25
C GLN A 557 -2.03 33.48 -2.57
N LEU A 558 -2.38 34.56 -3.24
CA LEU A 558 -3.07 34.59 -4.52
C LEU A 558 -2.28 35.40 -5.56
N ILE A 559 -2.20 34.88 -6.78
CA ILE A 559 -1.84 35.60 -8.00
C ILE A 559 -3.05 35.52 -8.94
N GLU A 560 -3.60 36.66 -9.34
CA GLU A 560 -4.82 36.74 -10.14
C GLU A 560 -4.52 36.82 -11.64
N SER A 561 -5.42 36.28 -12.45
CA SER A 561 -5.53 36.49 -13.92
C SER A 561 -4.23 36.25 -14.70
N GLN A 562 -3.66 35.05 -14.56
CA GLN A 562 -2.44 34.66 -15.27
C GLN A 562 -2.79 33.77 -16.49
N THR A 563 -2.11 34.00 -17.62
CA THR A 563 -2.06 33.04 -18.75
C THR A 563 -0.68 32.38 -18.85
N GLU A 564 0.36 33.02 -18.32
CA GLU A 564 1.72 32.49 -18.24
C GLU A 564 2.34 32.90 -16.90
N PHE A 565 2.97 31.95 -16.21
CA PHE A 565 3.70 32.24 -14.97
C PHE A 565 4.74 31.15 -14.70
N THR A 566 5.70 31.48 -13.82
CA THR A 566 6.69 30.53 -13.33
C THR A 566 6.60 30.44 -11.83
N GLN A 567 6.52 29.22 -11.31
CA GLN A 567 6.67 28.90 -9.91
C GLN A 567 8.08 28.37 -9.67
N CYS A 568 8.80 28.98 -8.72
CA CYS A 568 10.14 28.58 -8.36
C CYS A 568 10.19 28.13 -6.91
N TYR A 569 10.93 27.06 -6.66
CA TYR A 569 11.06 26.45 -5.33
C TYR A 569 12.52 26.24 -4.97
N ALA A 570 12.90 26.63 -3.75
CA ALA A 570 14.14 26.18 -3.15
C ALA A 570 13.98 24.72 -2.67
N ILE A 571 14.90 23.87 -3.08
CA ILE A 571 14.93 22.44 -2.70
C ILE A 571 16.18 22.20 -1.87
N GLU A 572 16.00 21.58 -0.70
CA GLU A 572 17.13 21.31 0.20
C GLU A 572 18.20 20.40 -0.43
N GLY A 573 19.41 20.92 -0.54
CA GLY A 573 20.55 20.20 -1.10
C GLY A 573 20.50 19.94 -2.59
N GLN A 574 19.62 20.64 -3.32
CA GLN A 574 19.50 20.55 -4.77
C GLN A 574 19.38 21.94 -5.42
N PRO A 575 19.58 22.08 -6.74
CA PRO A 575 19.23 23.29 -7.48
C PRO A 575 17.74 23.63 -7.33
N GLU A 576 17.40 24.91 -7.58
CA GLU A 576 16.00 25.34 -7.65
C GLU A 576 15.19 24.46 -8.59
N PHE A 577 13.92 24.25 -8.24
CA PHE A 577 12.96 23.56 -9.08
C PHE A 577 11.99 24.57 -9.67
N ASN A 578 11.83 24.55 -10.98
CA ASN A 578 11.01 25.49 -11.72
C ASN A 578 9.87 24.78 -12.44
N GLN A 579 8.69 25.36 -12.32
CA GLN A 579 7.49 24.99 -13.09
C GLN A 579 7.10 26.18 -13.96
N HIS A 580 7.17 26.00 -15.30
CA HIS A 580 6.74 27.03 -16.27
C HIS A 580 5.38 26.67 -16.83
N PHE A 581 4.43 27.51 -16.58
CA PHE A 581 3.02 27.30 -16.90
C PHE A 581 2.52 28.23 -17.98
N ALA A 582 1.75 27.69 -18.92
CA ALA A 582 0.97 28.43 -19.90
C ALA A 582 -0.45 27.87 -20.01
N ALA A 583 -1.44 28.73 -20.16
CA ALA A 583 -2.83 28.37 -20.33
C ALA A 583 -3.47 29.13 -21.50
N ASP A 584 -4.50 28.56 -22.14
CA ASP A 584 -5.25 29.20 -23.20
C ASP A 584 -6.31 30.21 -22.69
N ARG A 585 -6.49 30.26 -21.36
CA ARG A 585 -7.40 31.15 -20.63
C ARG A 585 -6.71 31.68 -19.38
N GLU A 586 -7.22 32.79 -18.85
CA GLU A 586 -6.78 33.28 -17.54
C GLU A 586 -7.16 32.32 -16.43
N VAL A 587 -6.23 32.14 -15.49
CA VAL A 587 -6.35 31.32 -14.28
C VAL A 587 -5.87 32.11 -13.08
N ASP A 588 -6.36 31.80 -11.91
CA ASP A 588 -5.80 32.25 -10.65
C ASP A 588 -4.84 31.19 -10.08
N VAL A 589 -3.82 31.62 -9.35
CA VAL A 589 -2.87 30.71 -8.71
C VAL A 589 -2.90 30.94 -7.21
N VAL A 590 -3.35 29.92 -6.47
CA VAL A 590 -3.36 29.93 -5.01
C VAL A 590 -2.18 29.09 -4.53
N THR A 591 -1.35 29.68 -3.65
CA THR A 591 -0.19 29.00 -3.08
C THR A 591 -0.22 29.01 -1.56
N GLY A 592 0.47 28.09 -0.92
CA GLY A 592 0.58 27.99 0.53
C GLY A 592 1.35 26.75 0.96
N TYR A 593 1.21 26.38 2.22
CA TYR A 593 1.84 25.20 2.79
C TYR A 593 0.81 24.38 3.55
N ALA A 594 0.94 23.06 3.50
CA ALA A 594 0.10 22.14 4.25
C ALA A 594 0.94 20.93 4.73
N PRO A 595 0.41 20.07 5.61
CA PRO A 595 1.19 18.95 6.14
C PRO A 595 1.76 18.04 5.05
N ASP A 596 3.06 17.72 5.14
CA ASP A 596 3.70 16.62 4.39
C ASP A 596 3.36 15.27 5.07
N ASN A 597 3.95 14.18 4.63
CA ASN A 597 3.90 12.89 5.31
C ASN A 597 5.33 12.40 5.61
N PRO A 598 5.74 12.36 6.89
CA PRO A 598 4.95 12.62 8.11
C PRO A 598 4.60 14.11 8.30
N ALA A 599 3.50 14.39 8.99
CA ALA A 599 2.97 15.73 9.26
C ALA A 599 3.82 16.58 10.26
N THR A 600 5.07 16.19 10.47
CA THR A 600 6.07 16.94 11.23
C THR A 600 6.75 18.04 10.41
N SER A 601 6.53 18.04 9.11
CA SER A 601 7.00 19.02 8.13
C SER A 601 5.84 19.48 7.24
N ASP A 602 6.06 20.58 6.54
CA ASP A 602 5.13 21.12 5.55
C ASP A 602 5.64 20.88 4.13
N ILE A 603 4.69 20.79 3.20
CA ILE A 603 4.93 20.75 1.76
C ILE A 603 4.31 21.98 1.10
N ALA A 604 4.96 22.52 0.08
CA ALA A 604 4.43 23.66 -0.67
C ALA A 604 3.31 23.21 -1.63
N TYR A 605 2.23 23.97 -1.67
CA TYR A 605 1.08 23.77 -2.54
C TYR A 605 0.97 24.87 -3.59
N SER A 606 0.63 24.50 -4.82
CA SER A 606 0.18 25.39 -5.88
C SER A 606 -1.12 24.85 -6.48
N LEU A 607 -2.17 25.67 -6.50
CA LEU A 607 -3.47 25.37 -7.06
C LEU A 607 -3.68 26.31 -8.25
N VAL A 608 -3.80 25.75 -9.45
CA VAL A 608 -4.14 26.51 -10.67
C VAL A 608 -5.65 26.47 -10.84
N ARG A 609 -6.30 27.56 -10.49
CA ARG A 609 -7.76 27.67 -10.34
C ARG A 609 -8.44 28.26 -11.57
N SER A 610 -9.53 27.65 -11.98
CA SER A 610 -10.40 28.12 -13.03
C SER A 610 -11.85 27.69 -12.83
N ASN A 611 -12.77 28.33 -13.55
CA ASN A 611 -14.17 27.91 -13.72
C ASN A 611 -14.60 27.92 -15.19
N GLN A 612 -13.62 27.94 -16.08
CA GLN A 612 -13.90 27.96 -17.53
C GLN A 612 -14.56 26.64 -17.97
N PRO A 613 -15.44 26.69 -19.00
CA PRO A 613 -16.06 25.48 -19.55
C PRO A 613 -15.05 24.54 -20.24
N GLU A 614 -13.93 25.10 -20.69
CA GLU A 614 -12.76 24.37 -21.19
C GLU A 614 -11.49 25.13 -20.82
N LEU A 615 -10.49 24.41 -20.35
CA LEU A 615 -9.14 24.93 -20.07
C LEU A 615 -8.10 23.99 -20.67
N LYS A 616 -7.15 24.57 -21.43
CA LYS A 616 -5.97 23.86 -21.93
C LYS A 616 -4.72 24.44 -21.30
N THR A 617 -3.81 23.56 -20.85
CA THR A 617 -2.56 24.01 -20.22
C THR A 617 -1.35 23.26 -20.76
N VAL A 618 -0.21 23.94 -20.77
CA VAL A 618 1.13 23.36 -20.94
C VAL A 618 1.93 23.71 -19.69
N LEU A 619 2.43 22.70 -19.00
CA LEU A 619 3.24 22.89 -17.81
C LEU A 619 4.56 22.14 -17.96
N LEU A 620 5.66 22.85 -17.94
CA LEU A 620 7.00 22.31 -17.94
C LEU A 620 7.53 22.19 -16.51
N HIS A 621 7.87 20.99 -16.09
CA HIS A 621 8.63 20.68 -14.88
C HIS A 621 10.10 20.50 -15.25
N ASP A 622 10.94 21.41 -14.78
CA ASP A 622 12.39 21.40 -15.05
C ASP A 622 13.12 20.56 -13.99
N LEU A 623 13.52 19.35 -14.37
CA LEU A 623 14.24 18.41 -13.52
C LEU A 623 15.77 18.48 -13.74
N SER A 624 16.24 19.40 -14.58
CA SER A 624 17.65 19.52 -14.93
C SER A 624 18.50 20.03 -13.75
N GLU A 625 19.76 19.62 -13.70
CA GLU A 625 20.69 20.04 -12.63
C GLU A 625 21.48 21.30 -12.96
N LYS A 626 21.89 21.45 -14.23
CA LYS A 626 22.90 22.46 -14.61
C LYS A 626 22.43 23.45 -15.65
N GLN A 627 21.43 23.08 -16.44
CA GLN A 627 20.97 23.86 -17.59
C GLN A 627 19.46 23.82 -17.64
N THR A 628 18.87 24.93 -17.17
CA THR A 628 17.42 25.04 -17.02
C THR A 628 16.71 25.03 -18.38
N TYR A 629 15.58 24.34 -18.42
CA TYR A 629 14.62 24.47 -19.49
C TYR A 629 13.79 25.75 -19.32
N GLN A 630 13.36 26.30 -20.45
CA GLN A 630 12.40 27.39 -20.51
C GLN A 630 11.30 27.06 -21.52
N LEU A 631 10.07 27.22 -21.11
CA LEU A 631 8.92 27.20 -22.01
C LEU A 631 8.85 28.57 -22.71
N GLN A 632 9.11 28.62 -24.03
CA GLN A 632 9.24 29.91 -24.74
C GLN A 632 7.96 30.35 -25.41
N LYS A 633 7.37 29.51 -26.24
CA LYS A 633 6.23 29.86 -27.04
C LYS A 633 5.21 28.76 -27.04
N VAL A 634 3.97 29.08 -26.69
CA VAL A 634 2.83 28.19 -26.80
C VAL A 634 1.84 28.77 -27.80
N ILE A 635 1.45 27.96 -28.78
CA ILE A 635 0.47 28.32 -29.81
C ILE A 635 -0.74 27.41 -29.66
N TRP A 636 -1.85 27.99 -29.30
CA TRP A 636 -3.11 27.30 -29.12
C TRP A 636 -3.89 27.24 -30.44
N CYS A 637 -4.25 26.03 -30.87
CA CYS A 637 -5.13 25.76 -31.97
C CYS A 637 -6.31 24.91 -31.49
N GLU A 638 -7.37 24.82 -32.29
CA GLU A 638 -8.60 24.13 -31.89
C GLU A 638 -8.34 22.68 -31.40
N LYS A 639 -7.54 21.90 -32.14
CA LYS A 639 -7.26 20.47 -31.90
C LYS A 639 -5.79 20.15 -31.71
N GLN A 640 -4.95 21.15 -31.56
CA GLN A 640 -3.51 20.92 -31.34
C GLN A 640 -2.90 22.06 -30.53
N VAL A 641 -1.80 21.77 -29.88
CA VAL A 641 -0.93 22.75 -29.23
C VAL A 641 0.47 22.60 -29.75
N GLU A 642 1.11 23.71 -30.14
CA GLU A 642 2.54 23.75 -30.43
C GLU A 642 3.26 24.49 -29.32
N PHE A 643 4.40 24.00 -28.92
CA PHE A 643 5.24 24.65 -27.89
C PHE A 643 6.72 24.47 -28.20
N SER A 644 7.50 25.37 -27.66
CA SER A 644 8.96 25.36 -27.78
C SER A 644 9.64 25.35 -26.43
N LEU A 645 10.63 24.49 -26.31
CA LEU A 645 11.49 24.35 -25.13
C LEU A 645 12.90 24.81 -25.49
N LEU A 646 13.41 25.79 -24.76
CA LEU A 646 14.82 26.21 -24.88
C LEU A 646 15.63 25.58 -23.77
N LYS A 647 16.75 24.94 -24.14
CA LYS A 647 17.79 24.48 -23.21
C LYS A 647 19.16 24.77 -23.82
N SER A 648 19.99 25.54 -23.12
CA SER A 648 21.38 25.79 -23.56
C SER A 648 21.52 26.23 -25.01
N ASN A 649 20.70 27.17 -25.47
CA ASN A 649 20.65 27.67 -26.86
C ASN A 649 20.13 26.65 -27.91
N LEU A 650 19.69 25.47 -27.49
CA LEU A 650 18.98 24.54 -28.36
C LEU A 650 17.47 24.68 -28.13
N THR A 651 16.76 24.96 -29.20
CA THR A 651 15.29 25.01 -29.18
C THR A 651 14.73 23.72 -29.76
N ARG A 652 13.89 23.02 -28.98
CA ARG A 652 13.10 21.88 -29.46
C ARG A 652 11.67 22.33 -29.62
N ARG A 653 11.03 22.00 -30.72
CA ARG A 653 9.64 22.36 -31.01
C ARG A 653 8.79 21.13 -31.10
N PHE A 654 7.65 21.15 -30.44
CA PHE A 654 6.71 20.03 -30.39
C PHE A 654 5.32 20.45 -30.83
N ARG A 655 4.62 19.52 -31.47
CA ARG A 655 3.19 19.63 -31.78
C ARG A 655 2.48 18.43 -31.17
N TYR A 656 1.55 18.70 -30.28
CA TYR A 656 0.65 17.70 -29.71
C TYR A 656 -0.72 17.82 -30.38
N ASN A 657 -1.22 16.72 -30.94
CA ASN A 657 -2.52 16.64 -31.59
C ASN A 657 -3.52 16.00 -30.60
N GLN A 658 -4.47 16.78 -30.12
CA GLN A 658 -5.49 16.37 -29.14
C GLN A 658 -6.54 15.42 -29.73
N ALA A 659 -6.66 15.29 -31.05
CA ALA A 659 -7.62 14.40 -31.68
C ALA A 659 -7.17 12.94 -31.66
N ASN A 660 -5.88 12.68 -31.78
CA ASN A 660 -5.28 11.34 -31.75
C ASN A 660 -4.28 11.13 -30.61
N ASN A 661 -4.10 12.15 -29.75
CA ASN A 661 -3.18 12.14 -28.60
C ASN A 661 -1.73 11.79 -28.96
N GLN A 662 -1.27 12.20 -30.14
CA GLN A 662 0.10 11.98 -30.60
C GLN A 662 0.92 13.27 -30.54
N ILE A 663 2.23 13.10 -30.28
CA ILE A 663 3.18 14.20 -30.31
C ILE A 663 4.21 13.99 -31.42
N SER A 664 4.62 15.07 -32.04
CA SER A 664 5.72 15.09 -32.98
C SER A 664 6.69 16.22 -32.67
N GLU A 665 7.98 15.94 -32.76
CA GLU A 665 9.01 16.96 -32.75
C GLU A 665 9.14 17.55 -34.15
N LEU A 666 9.01 18.89 -34.25
CA LEU A 666 9.05 19.60 -35.52
C LEU A 666 10.50 19.88 -35.88
N ALA A 667 10.82 19.79 -37.18
CA ALA A 667 12.11 20.25 -37.68
C ALA A 667 12.27 21.79 -37.45
N GLU A 668 13.52 22.21 -37.28
CA GLU A 668 13.86 23.64 -37.14
C GLU A 668 13.38 24.49 -38.32
#